data_e2efd1b7bda96a33856729ca94933539
#
_entry.id   e2efd1b7bda96a33856729ca94933539
#
_cell.length_a   1.000
_cell.length_b   1.000
_cell.length_c   1.000
_cell.angle_alpha   90.00
_cell.angle_beta   90.00
_cell.angle_gamma   90.00
#
_symmetry.space_group_name_H-M   'P 1'
#
loop_
_entity.id
_entity.type
_entity.pdbx_description
1 polymer ?
#
loop_
_entity_poly.entity_id
_entity_poly.type
_entity_poly.pdbx_seq_one_letter_code
_entity_poly.pdbx_strand_id
1 'polypeptide(L)'
;PLILLGLHQLITQKRRVLYFTALSILFIQNYYFGYMMAIFLVLWFFVQTSWDFKIRIKSFIDFTVVSISAGITSLIMILPTFLDLKTHGEKLTKVTTLLTEKSWYLDIFAKNFIGAFDTTKYGSIPMIYVGLVPLLLAILFFTLKSIKFHVKLSYVILIIFLVASFYLQPLDLLWQGMHTPNMFLHRYSWTFSIVIIFLAAESLERLKEIKLTNILASFSILGLGFIAAFIFKNHYKFLGSVNFILTLEFLIAYLLISWAYTKKYISVKIFTISTLLFVCFELSLNSFYQMEGIAKEWVFASRNAYEQDLTAIDLLVNYSKKKNSNFFRTEKLAIQTGNDSMKYNYNGISQFSSVRNTAASSILDKLGFKSSGTNLNLRYQNNSIIMDSLLGVKYNISTNNPQKYGFTSIKTKDNLTLYENKNANSLVFLTNSIYRDVKFNHLTLDNQTRFLNQLSGLNLKYYHRLSPTSNHNVKQVGNRIAAEVDKESYDSFASITYTLEVPTNSQVYLTLPNLTFSNDNQKSVDITVNNNQKMHYGTNNVFPFFNLGYFKQKQTITVKISFPDNSKVSFDSPEFYTLNTNHFQQAINKIQRQKVSVTTKHNTITAHYQAQRDSSLFFTLPYDKGWAATQNGKPIKISRAQNGFMKIDVKKGAGKIKLTFIPNGLKEGSIAFLSGIALFIIYNKIRKKKSL
;
A
#
# COMPACT_ATOMS: atom_id res chain seq x y z
N PRO A 1 -14.17 -5.41 20.23
CA PRO A 1 -14.94 -5.65 21.47
C PRO A 1 -16.45 -5.48 21.29
N LEU A 2 -16.93 -4.34 20.70
CA LEU A 2 -18.37 -4.06 20.57
C LEU A 2 -19.15 -5.11 19.77
N ILE A 3 -18.55 -5.69 18.74
CA ILE A 3 -19.19 -6.75 17.93
C ILE A 3 -19.38 -8.02 18.77
N LEU A 4 -18.37 -8.42 19.54
CA LEU A 4 -18.46 -9.60 20.41
C LEU A 4 -19.43 -9.38 21.55
N LEU A 5 -19.45 -8.20 22.16
CA LEU A 5 -20.48 -7.83 23.15
C LEU A 5 -21.87 -7.85 22.53
N GLY A 6 -22.03 -7.29 21.33
CA GLY A 6 -23.29 -7.31 20.59
C GLY A 6 -23.75 -8.73 20.26
N LEU A 7 -22.85 -9.62 19.85
CA LEU A 7 -23.16 -11.04 19.63
C LEU A 7 -23.55 -11.74 20.93
N HIS A 8 -22.83 -11.49 22.02
CA HIS A 8 -23.17 -12.02 23.32
C HIS A 8 -24.59 -11.59 23.75
N GLN A 9 -24.91 -10.29 23.62
CA GLN A 9 -26.26 -9.77 23.91
C GLN A 9 -27.32 -10.39 22.99
N LEU A 10 -27.01 -10.61 21.71
CA LEU A 10 -27.92 -11.28 20.78
C LEU A 10 -28.21 -12.71 21.22
N ILE A 11 -27.19 -13.46 21.63
CA ILE A 11 -27.32 -14.88 22.03
C ILE A 11 -28.06 -14.99 23.38
N THR A 12 -27.67 -14.19 24.38
CA THR A 12 -28.15 -14.34 25.77
C THR A 12 -29.37 -13.51 26.09
N GLN A 13 -29.44 -12.26 25.56
CA GLN A 13 -30.48 -11.28 25.90
C GLN A 13 -31.47 -10.99 24.76
N LYS A 14 -31.26 -11.61 23.58
CA LYS A 14 -32.04 -11.34 22.35
C LYS A 14 -31.99 -9.88 21.89
N ARG A 15 -30.95 -9.11 22.29
CA ARG A 15 -30.71 -7.74 21.86
C ARG A 15 -29.80 -7.75 20.60
N ARG A 16 -30.31 -7.21 19.48
CA ARG A 16 -29.71 -7.36 18.14
C ARG A 16 -29.03 -6.09 17.61
N VAL A 17 -29.42 -4.91 18.17
CA VAL A 17 -29.04 -3.61 17.60
C VAL A 17 -27.52 -3.39 17.63
N LEU A 18 -26.87 -3.62 18.77
CA LEU A 18 -25.42 -3.40 18.91
C LEU A 18 -24.64 -4.27 17.94
N TYR A 19 -25.00 -5.55 17.80
CA TYR A 19 -24.36 -6.47 16.89
C TYR A 19 -24.49 -6.03 15.43
N PHE A 20 -25.72 -5.69 14.98
CA PHE A 20 -25.97 -5.19 13.64
C PHE A 20 -25.18 -3.94 13.32
N THR A 21 -25.25 -2.93 14.21
CA THR A 21 -24.61 -1.63 13.97
C THR A 21 -23.09 -1.74 13.95
N ALA A 22 -22.50 -2.41 14.95
CA ALA A 22 -21.04 -2.53 15.04
C ALA A 22 -20.46 -3.37 13.89
N LEU A 23 -21.16 -4.44 13.46
CA LEU A 23 -20.71 -5.26 12.34
C LEU A 23 -20.83 -4.52 11.01
N SER A 24 -21.93 -3.80 10.78
CA SER A 24 -22.12 -2.97 9.57
C SER A 24 -21.04 -1.89 9.47
N ILE A 25 -20.74 -1.20 10.57
CA ILE A 25 -19.67 -0.17 10.60
C ILE A 25 -18.31 -0.78 10.26
N LEU A 26 -17.96 -1.94 10.84
CA LEU A 26 -16.69 -2.60 10.53
C LEU A 26 -16.59 -2.94 9.04
N PHE A 27 -17.62 -3.54 8.46
CA PHE A 27 -17.62 -3.90 7.03
C PHE A 27 -17.51 -2.69 6.11
N ILE A 28 -18.12 -1.56 6.47
CA ILE A 28 -18.03 -0.31 5.69
C ILE A 28 -16.63 0.31 5.82
N GLN A 29 -16.07 0.37 7.04
CA GLN A 29 -14.78 1.02 7.29
C GLN A 29 -13.60 0.20 6.80
N ASN A 30 -13.65 -1.12 6.99
CA ASN A 30 -12.54 -2.01 6.65
C ASN A 30 -13.06 -3.40 6.28
N TYR A 31 -13.38 -3.58 5.01
CA TYR A 31 -13.91 -4.86 4.49
C TYR A 31 -12.93 -6.03 4.71
N TYR A 32 -11.62 -5.79 4.72
CA TYR A 32 -10.61 -6.82 4.87
C TYR A 32 -10.61 -7.41 6.30
N PHE A 33 -10.57 -6.56 7.33
CA PHE A 33 -10.77 -7.01 8.72
C PHE A 33 -12.20 -7.48 8.97
N GLY A 34 -13.19 -6.91 8.27
CA GLY A 34 -14.57 -7.36 8.28
C GLY A 34 -14.70 -8.82 7.82
N TYR A 35 -14.01 -9.18 6.76
CA TYR A 35 -13.97 -10.56 6.25
C TYR A 35 -13.39 -11.55 7.29
N MET A 36 -12.23 -11.21 7.90
CA MET A 36 -11.64 -12.01 8.97
C MET A 36 -12.57 -12.13 10.17
N MET A 37 -13.22 -11.01 10.57
CA MET A 37 -14.18 -11.01 11.65
C MET A 37 -15.39 -11.89 11.32
N ALA A 38 -15.89 -11.90 10.09
CA ALA A 38 -17.03 -12.73 9.69
C ALA A 38 -16.72 -14.23 9.87
N ILE A 39 -15.53 -14.69 9.43
CA ILE A 39 -15.07 -16.08 9.67
C ILE A 39 -15.01 -16.35 11.17
N PHE A 40 -14.37 -15.47 11.94
CA PHE A 40 -14.24 -15.65 13.38
C PHE A 40 -15.60 -15.70 14.09
N LEU A 41 -16.57 -14.85 13.71
CA LEU A 41 -17.89 -14.80 14.34
C LEU A 41 -18.68 -16.07 14.13
N VAL A 42 -18.56 -16.72 12.99
CA VAL A 42 -19.19 -18.04 12.76
C VAL A 42 -18.65 -19.07 13.75
N LEU A 43 -17.32 -19.17 13.87
CA LEU A 43 -16.68 -20.09 14.80
C LEU A 43 -17.00 -19.75 16.26
N TRP A 44 -16.93 -18.45 16.58
CA TRP A 44 -17.21 -17.94 17.92
C TRP A 44 -18.66 -18.14 18.35
N PHE A 45 -19.61 -18.02 17.43
CA PHE A 45 -21.03 -18.32 17.70
C PHE A 45 -21.20 -19.75 18.23
N PHE A 46 -20.59 -20.75 17.61
CA PHE A 46 -20.68 -22.14 18.05
C PHE A 46 -19.99 -22.36 19.40
N VAL A 47 -18.86 -21.73 19.66
CA VAL A 47 -18.21 -21.76 20.99
C VAL A 47 -19.13 -21.14 22.04
N GLN A 48 -19.73 -19.99 21.77
CA GLN A 48 -20.67 -19.35 22.69
C GLN A 48 -21.94 -20.18 22.93
N THR A 49 -22.42 -20.88 21.93
CA THR A 49 -23.58 -21.77 22.08
C THR A 49 -23.28 -23.01 22.89
N SER A 50 -22.02 -23.48 22.96
CA SER A 50 -21.64 -24.67 23.75
C SER A 50 -21.89 -24.53 25.25
N TRP A 51 -21.94 -23.31 25.81
CA TRP A 51 -22.24 -23.07 27.23
C TRP A 51 -23.65 -23.52 27.65
N ASP A 52 -24.64 -23.37 26.77
CA ASP A 52 -26.00 -23.88 26.90
C ASP A 52 -26.60 -24.12 25.51
N PHE A 53 -26.25 -25.24 24.93
CA PHE A 53 -26.56 -25.55 23.55
C PHE A 53 -28.07 -25.49 23.24
N LYS A 54 -28.89 -26.07 24.11
CA LYS A 54 -30.36 -26.16 23.89
C LYS A 54 -31.02 -24.77 23.80
N ILE A 55 -30.56 -23.81 24.60
CA ILE A 55 -31.11 -22.45 24.65
C ILE A 55 -30.47 -21.57 23.61
N ARG A 56 -29.13 -21.56 23.56
CA ARG A 56 -28.39 -20.60 22.77
C ARG A 56 -28.40 -20.86 21.27
N ILE A 57 -28.50 -22.13 20.85
CA ILE A 57 -28.64 -22.49 19.42
C ILE A 57 -29.90 -21.90 18.77
N LYS A 58 -30.95 -21.64 19.55
CA LYS A 58 -32.18 -20.96 19.07
C LYS A 58 -31.89 -19.54 18.55
N SER A 59 -30.74 -18.96 18.89
CA SER A 59 -30.32 -17.66 18.36
C SER A 59 -29.64 -17.77 17.00
N PHE A 60 -29.47 -18.97 16.44
CA PHE A 60 -28.78 -19.15 15.15
C PHE A 60 -29.50 -18.40 14.02
N ILE A 61 -30.82 -18.43 13.97
CA ILE A 61 -31.60 -17.66 12.99
C ILE A 61 -31.37 -16.15 13.18
N ASP A 62 -31.41 -15.68 14.44
CA ASP A 62 -31.15 -14.26 14.74
C ASP A 62 -29.76 -13.87 14.32
N PHE A 63 -28.73 -14.68 14.63
CA PHE A 63 -27.34 -14.48 14.20
C PHE A 63 -27.23 -14.39 12.68
N THR A 64 -27.82 -15.36 11.96
CA THR A 64 -27.74 -15.42 10.51
C THR A 64 -28.42 -14.22 9.85
N VAL A 65 -29.68 -13.94 10.22
CA VAL A 65 -30.44 -12.83 9.60
C VAL A 65 -29.81 -11.48 9.90
N VAL A 66 -29.34 -11.25 11.12
CA VAL A 66 -28.70 -9.98 11.48
C VAL A 66 -27.34 -9.84 10.78
N SER A 67 -26.54 -10.91 10.68
CA SER A 67 -25.27 -10.87 9.95
C SER A 67 -25.47 -10.62 8.46
N ILE A 68 -26.45 -11.27 7.83
CA ILE A 68 -26.79 -11.03 6.42
C ILE A 68 -27.29 -9.59 6.23
N SER A 69 -28.15 -9.09 7.13
CA SER A 69 -28.62 -7.69 7.06
C SER A 69 -27.47 -6.70 7.17
N ALA A 70 -26.49 -6.94 8.06
CA ALA A 70 -25.30 -6.13 8.17
C ALA A 70 -24.43 -6.20 6.89
N GLY A 71 -24.25 -7.39 6.31
CA GLY A 71 -23.57 -7.57 5.03
C GLY A 71 -24.24 -6.82 3.89
N ILE A 72 -25.59 -6.92 3.76
CA ILE A 72 -26.36 -6.18 2.74
C ILE A 72 -26.21 -4.66 2.94
N THR A 73 -26.35 -4.19 4.20
CA THR A 73 -26.13 -2.77 4.53
C THR A 73 -24.75 -2.29 4.11
N SER A 74 -23.75 -3.14 4.17
CA SER A 74 -22.38 -2.77 3.87
C SER A 74 -22.04 -2.79 2.38
N LEU A 75 -22.96 -3.24 1.52
CA LEU A 75 -22.75 -3.28 0.06
C LEU A 75 -22.53 -1.91 -0.56
N ILE A 76 -22.90 -0.82 0.11
CA ILE A 76 -22.57 0.55 -0.33
C ILE A 76 -21.05 0.73 -0.52
N MET A 77 -20.22 0.05 0.27
CA MET A 77 -18.77 0.06 0.16
C MET A 77 -18.21 -1.23 -0.44
N ILE A 78 -18.74 -2.39 -0.03
CA ILE A 78 -18.21 -3.69 -0.44
C ILE A 78 -18.44 -3.93 -1.93
N LEU A 79 -19.61 -3.58 -2.49
CA LEU A 79 -19.91 -3.85 -3.89
C LEU A 79 -19.03 -3.05 -4.85
N PRO A 80 -18.85 -1.72 -4.71
CA PRO A 80 -17.89 -0.97 -5.52
C PRO A 80 -16.47 -1.52 -5.40
N THR A 81 -16.02 -1.81 -4.18
CA THR A 81 -14.67 -2.35 -3.94
C THR A 81 -14.48 -3.72 -4.61
N PHE A 82 -15.45 -4.61 -4.49
CA PHE A 82 -15.40 -5.94 -5.12
C PHE A 82 -15.34 -5.83 -6.66
N LEU A 83 -16.15 -4.96 -7.25
CA LEU A 83 -16.16 -4.76 -8.70
C LEU A 83 -14.87 -4.12 -9.20
N ASP A 84 -14.27 -3.25 -8.42
CA ASP A 84 -12.96 -2.66 -8.70
C ASP A 84 -11.85 -3.70 -8.62
N LEU A 85 -11.76 -4.45 -7.52
CA LEU A 85 -10.81 -5.55 -7.34
C LEU A 85 -10.92 -6.61 -8.43
N LYS A 86 -12.14 -6.97 -8.84
CA LYS A 86 -12.36 -7.92 -9.94
C LYS A 86 -11.80 -7.43 -11.28
N THR A 87 -11.75 -6.12 -11.48
CA THR A 87 -11.29 -5.51 -12.74
C THR A 87 -9.81 -5.14 -12.70
N HIS A 88 -9.33 -4.67 -11.56
CA HIS A 88 -8.01 -4.06 -11.40
C HIS A 88 -7.13 -4.76 -10.36
N GLY A 89 -7.69 -5.66 -9.56
CA GLY A 89 -6.96 -6.39 -8.51
C GLY A 89 -6.01 -7.45 -9.05
N GLU A 90 -5.21 -7.97 -8.16
CA GLU A 90 -4.31 -9.09 -8.43
C GLU A 90 -5.10 -10.41 -8.53
N LYS A 91 -4.50 -11.40 -9.19
CA LYS A 91 -5.07 -12.75 -9.28
C LYS A 91 -5.00 -13.43 -7.92
N LEU A 92 -5.94 -14.35 -7.65
CA LEU A 92 -5.91 -15.19 -6.46
C LEU A 92 -4.59 -15.98 -6.39
N THR A 93 -4.04 -16.08 -5.19
CA THR A 93 -2.82 -16.86 -4.94
C THR A 93 -3.15 -18.34 -5.05
N LYS A 94 -2.37 -19.06 -5.85
CA LYS A 94 -2.46 -20.53 -5.89
C LYS A 94 -1.74 -21.12 -4.68
N VAL A 95 -2.35 -22.11 -4.05
CA VAL A 95 -1.71 -22.91 -3.01
C VAL A 95 -0.59 -23.71 -3.65
N THR A 96 0.65 -23.49 -3.25
CA THR A 96 1.85 -24.14 -3.79
C THR A 96 2.53 -25.04 -2.78
N THR A 97 2.33 -24.78 -1.49
CA THR A 97 2.91 -25.54 -0.40
C THR A 97 1.83 -25.87 0.63
N LEU A 98 2.02 -26.93 1.42
CA LEU A 98 1.09 -27.25 2.49
C LEU A 98 1.35 -26.34 3.72
N LEU A 99 2.62 -26.07 4.00
CA LEU A 99 3.03 -25.28 5.17
C LEU A 99 3.29 -23.82 4.80
N THR A 100 3.05 -22.93 5.74
CA THR A 100 3.39 -21.51 5.64
C THR A 100 4.91 -21.31 5.69
N GLU A 101 5.39 -20.18 5.15
CA GLU A 101 6.80 -19.84 5.13
C GLU A 101 7.34 -19.66 6.57
N LYS A 102 8.47 -20.30 6.87
CA LYS A 102 9.23 -20.18 8.13
C LYS A 102 8.48 -20.56 9.42
N SER A 103 7.30 -21.16 9.36
CA SER A 103 6.63 -21.67 10.56
C SER A 103 7.38 -22.87 11.16
N TRP A 104 7.47 -22.91 12.51
CA TRP A 104 8.07 -23.98 13.25
C TRP A 104 7.30 -24.34 14.52
N TYR A 105 7.48 -25.53 15.07
CA TYR A 105 6.61 -26.14 16.09
C TYR A 105 6.43 -25.34 17.39
N LEU A 106 7.38 -24.48 17.77
CA LEU A 106 7.37 -23.72 19.02
C LEU A 106 7.05 -22.22 18.83
N ASP A 107 6.55 -21.81 17.66
CA ASP A 107 6.24 -20.41 17.35
C ASP A 107 5.32 -19.76 18.38
N ILE A 108 4.33 -20.53 18.89
CA ILE A 108 3.40 -20.06 19.92
C ILE A 108 4.14 -19.65 21.20
N PHE A 109 5.18 -20.39 21.58
CA PHE A 109 5.99 -20.03 22.74
C PHE A 109 6.99 -18.93 22.39
N ALA A 110 7.70 -19.08 21.27
CA ALA A 110 8.71 -18.13 20.82
C ALA A 110 8.18 -16.69 20.73
N LYS A 111 6.92 -16.53 20.28
CA LYS A 111 6.31 -15.21 20.12
C LYS A 111 5.73 -14.62 21.40
N ASN A 112 5.67 -15.39 22.47
CA ASN A 112 5.17 -14.96 23.77
C ASN A 112 6.27 -14.64 24.80
N PHE A 113 7.55 -14.61 24.40
CA PHE A 113 8.61 -14.05 25.24
C PHE A 113 8.45 -12.55 25.35
N ILE A 114 8.72 -12.01 26.55
CA ILE A 114 8.70 -10.56 26.78
C ILE A 114 9.76 -9.88 25.92
N GLY A 115 9.37 -8.87 25.17
CA GLY A 115 10.25 -8.10 24.30
C GLY A 115 10.69 -8.82 23.03
N ALA A 116 10.10 -9.97 22.69
CA ALA A 116 10.43 -10.71 21.47
C ALA A 116 9.86 -10.03 20.23
N PHE A 117 10.66 -9.21 19.58
CA PHE A 117 10.35 -8.64 18.26
C PHE A 117 10.99 -9.52 17.18
N ASP A 118 10.18 -10.02 16.26
CA ASP A 118 10.62 -10.78 15.09
C ASP A 118 10.81 -9.83 13.90
N THR A 119 9.81 -9.73 13.03
CA THR A 119 9.76 -8.84 11.89
C THR A 119 8.31 -8.55 11.51
N THR A 120 8.06 -7.41 10.90
CA THR A 120 6.78 -7.11 10.24
C THR A 120 6.81 -7.44 8.74
N LYS A 121 7.98 -7.83 8.21
CA LYS A 121 8.22 -8.16 6.81
C LYS A 121 7.92 -9.63 6.51
N TYR A 122 8.40 -10.13 5.37
CA TYR A 122 8.26 -11.53 4.98
C TYR A 122 8.98 -12.47 5.96
N GLY A 123 8.41 -13.65 6.15
CA GLY A 123 8.96 -14.65 7.06
C GLY A 123 8.70 -14.38 8.53
N SER A 124 7.76 -13.49 8.87
CA SER A 124 7.30 -13.30 10.26
C SER A 124 6.44 -14.46 10.72
N ILE A 125 6.57 -14.80 12.02
CA ILE A 125 5.67 -15.73 12.70
C ILE A 125 4.48 -14.95 13.33
N PRO A 126 3.37 -15.63 13.69
CA PRO A 126 2.16 -14.96 14.17
C PRO A 126 2.37 -14.05 15.38
N MET A 127 1.89 -12.82 15.34
CA MET A 127 1.95 -11.88 16.45
C MET A 127 0.80 -12.14 17.43
N ILE A 128 1.06 -12.92 18.49
CA ILE A 128 0.07 -13.45 19.41
C ILE A 128 0.35 -13.14 20.89
N TYR A 129 1.26 -12.22 21.19
CA TYR A 129 1.58 -11.83 22.56
C TYR A 129 0.37 -11.20 23.26
N VAL A 130 0.01 -11.75 24.42
CA VAL A 130 -1.13 -11.29 25.24
C VAL A 130 -0.74 -11.00 26.70
N GLY A 131 0.52 -11.24 27.07
CA GLY A 131 1.02 -11.24 28.43
C GLY A 131 0.98 -12.60 29.10
N LEU A 132 1.86 -12.80 30.05
CA LEU A 132 2.02 -14.12 30.71
C LEU A 132 0.84 -14.49 31.59
N VAL A 133 0.22 -13.51 32.28
CA VAL A 133 -0.94 -13.78 33.14
C VAL A 133 -2.15 -14.30 32.35
N PRO A 134 -2.57 -13.68 31.23
CA PRO A 134 -3.62 -14.24 30.37
C PRO A 134 -3.29 -15.66 29.87
N LEU A 135 -2.04 -15.95 29.51
CA LEU A 135 -1.64 -17.31 29.08
C LEU A 135 -1.80 -18.31 30.20
N LEU A 136 -1.32 -18.00 31.41
CA LEU A 136 -1.45 -18.85 32.61
C LEU A 136 -2.92 -19.13 32.91
N LEU A 137 -3.75 -18.10 32.92
CA LEU A 137 -5.17 -18.21 33.20
C LEU A 137 -5.92 -18.99 32.10
N ALA A 138 -5.51 -18.84 30.84
CA ALA A 138 -6.10 -19.61 29.74
C ALA A 138 -5.83 -21.13 29.88
N ILE A 139 -4.65 -21.52 30.35
CA ILE A 139 -4.34 -22.93 30.66
C ILE A 139 -5.18 -23.40 31.85
N LEU A 140 -5.30 -22.57 32.90
CA LEU A 140 -6.09 -22.85 34.08
C LEU A 140 -7.56 -23.14 33.73
N PHE A 141 -8.15 -22.47 32.73
CA PHE A 141 -9.52 -22.71 32.26
C PHE A 141 -9.80 -24.21 32.06
N PHE A 142 -8.87 -24.93 31.46
CA PHE A 142 -9.04 -26.35 31.16
C PHE A 142 -8.99 -27.25 32.41
N THR A 143 -8.48 -26.75 33.52
CA THR A 143 -8.43 -27.47 34.81
C THR A 143 -9.68 -27.26 35.67
N LEU A 144 -10.49 -26.22 35.41
CA LEU A 144 -11.65 -25.88 36.24
C LEU A 144 -12.75 -26.95 36.13
N LYS A 145 -13.22 -27.44 37.27
CA LYS A 145 -14.23 -28.52 37.33
C LYS A 145 -15.66 -27.99 37.05
N SER A 146 -15.93 -26.73 37.36
CA SER A 146 -17.23 -26.07 37.11
C SER A 146 -17.58 -25.95 35.62
N ILE A 147 -16.57 -25.98 34.74
CA ILE A 147 -16.75 -25.85 33.29
C ILE A 147 -16.94 -27.25 32.68
N LYS A 148 -18.06 -27.43 32.00
CA LYS A 148 -18.45 -28.70 31.36
C LYS A 148 -17.45 -29.10 30.27
N PHE A 149 -17.22 -30.38 30.09
CA PHE A 149 -16.25 -30.92 29.14
C PHE A 149 -16.50 -30.46 27.70
N HIS A 150 -17.77 -30.47 27.24
CA HIS A 150 -18.11 -30.04 25.87
C HIS A 150 -17.80 -28.57 25.59
N VAL A 151 -17.86 -27.70 26.63
CA VAL A 151 -17.43 -26.29 26.50
C VAL A 151 -15.93 -26.22 26.32
N LYS A 152 -15.16 -26.93 27.16
CA LYS A 152 -13.69 -27.02 26.99
C LYS A 152 -13.31 -27.55 25.61
N LEU A 153 -13.98 -28.61 25.16
CA LEU A 153 -13.75 -29.20 23.84
C LEU A 153 -14.00 -28.19 22.70
N SER A 154 -15.06 -27.37 22.78
CA SER A 154 -15.34 -26.35 21.76
C SER A 154 -14.24 -25.30 21.67
N TYR A 155 -13.68 -24.88 22.80
CA TYR A 155 -12.52 -23.97 22.80
C TYR A 155 -11.24 -24.66 22.26
N VAL A 156 -11.00 -25.93 22.60
CA VAL A 156 -9.87 -26.70 22.07
C VAL A 156 -9.95 -26.79 20.54
N ILE A 157 -11.13 -27.12 20.00
CA ILE A 157 -11.34 -27.21 18.55
C ILE A 157 -11.06 -25.85 17.90
N LEU A 158 -11.56 -24.75 18.48
CA LEU A 158 -11.29 -23.41 17.97
C LEU A 158 -9.79 -23.07 18.00
N ILE A 159 -9.11 -23.34 19.11
CA ILE A 159 -7.65 -23.11 19.25
C ILE A 159 -6.88 -23.94 18.22
N ILE A 160 -7.22 -25.23 18.06
CA ILE A 160 -6.56 -26.10 17.06
C ILE A 160 -6.77 -25.53 15.65
N PHE A 161 -7.97 -25.08 15.31
CA PHE A 161 -8.24 -24.48 14.02
C PHE A 161 -7.42 -23.19 13.79
N LEU A 162 -7.34 -22.32 14.78
CA LEU A 162 -6.55 -21.06 14.69
C LEU A 162 -5.05 -21.35 14.59
N VAL A 163 -4.56 -22.30 15.39
CA VAL A 163 -3.15 -22.73 15.34
C VAL A 163 -2.84 -23.39 14.00
N ALA A 164 -3.70 -24.31 13.53
CA ALA A 164 -3.55 -24.91 12.21
C ALA A 164 -3.52 -23.87 11.09
N SER A 165 -4.28 -22.77 11.24
CA SER A 165 -4.26 -21.67 10.28
C SER A 165 -2.90 -20.96 10.21
N PHE A 166 -2.13 -20.93 11.28
CA PHE A 166 -0.76 -20.37 11.28
C PHE A 166 0.23 -21.25 10.51
N TYR A 167 0.03 -22.55 10.51
CA TYR A 167 0.95 -23.51 9.91
C TYR A 167 0.55 -23.97 8.50
N LEU A 168 -0.74 -23.99 8.19
CA LEU A 168 -1.26 -24.50 6.92
C LEU A 168 -1.57 -23.36 5.94
N GLN A 169 -0.84 -23.31 4.83
CA GLN A 169 -1.00 -22.28 3.80
C GLN A 169 -2.46 -22.16 3.29
N PRO A 170 -3.22 -23.24 3.05
CA PRO A 170 -4.62 -23.11 2.62
C PRO A 170 -5.50 -22.37 3.62
N LEU A 171 -5.29 -22.61 4.92
CA LEU A 171 -6.05 -21.93 5.97
C LEU A 171 -5.59 -20.49 6.17
N ASP A 172 -4.28 -20.22 6.11
CA ASP A 172 -3.74 -18.86 6.13
C ASP A 172 -4.32 -18.02 5.00
N LEU A 173 -4.31 -18.54 3.77
CA LEU A 173 -4.90 -17.88 2.61
C LEU A 173 -6.42 -17.70 2.74
N LEU A 174 -7.14 -18.66 3.33
CA LEU A 174 -8.58 -18.53 3.60
C LEU A 174 -8.87 -17.27 4.42
N TRP A 175 -8.12 -17.02 5.50
CA TRP A 175 -8.28 -15.81 6.31
C TRP A 175 -8.00 -14.51 5.54
N GLN A 176 -7.22 -14.59 4.49
CA GLN A 176 -6.73 -13.43 3.72
C GLN A 176 -7.45 -13.27 2.36
N GLY A 177 -8.61 -13.92 2.18
CA GLY A 177 -9.39 -13.85 0.94
C GLY A 177 -8.68 -14.46 -0.25
N MET A 178 -7.86 -15.50 -0.03
CA MET A 178 -7.07 -16.20 -1.04
C MET A 178 -6.01 -15.32 -1.73
N HIS A 179 -5.53 -14.27 -1.05
CA HIS A 179 -4.39 -13.45 -1.48
C HIS A 179 -3.26 -13.50 -0.46
N THR A 180 -2.05 -13.75 -0.94
CA THR A 180 -0.85 -13.63 -0.10
C THR A 180 -0.65 -12.17 0.30
N PRO A 181 -0.53 -11.85 1.59
CA PRO A 181 -0.32 -10.48 2.03
C PRO A 181 1.07 -9.99 1.65
N ASN A 182 1.15 -8.72 1.29
CA ASN A 182 2.43 -8.05 1.14
C ASN A 182 2.91 -7.58 2.51
N MET A 183 3.82 -8.34 3.13
CA MET A 183 4.29 -8.14 4.53
C MET A 183 3.16 -8.25 5.57
N PHE A 184 3.47 -8.09 6.86
CA PHE A 184 2.51 -8.22 7.96
C PHE A 184 1.69 -9.51 7.85
N LEU A 185 2.41 -10.64 7.85
CA LEU A 185 1.80 -11.98 7.71
C LEU A 185 0.88 -12.30 8.89
N HIS A 186 0.02 -13.30 8.72
CA HIS A 186 -0.91 -13.78 9.76
C HIS A 186 -1.76 -12.67 10.41
N ARG A 187 -2.27 -11.72 9.61
CA ARG A 187 -3.03 -10.55 10.11
C ARG A 187 -4.26 -10.90 10.94
N TYR A 188 -4.74 -12.14 10.88
CA TYR A 188 -5.85 -12.66 11.68
C TYR A 188 -5.42 -13.17 13.07
N SER A 189 -4.14 -13.13 13.42
CA SER A 189 -3.59 -13.64 14.71
C SER A 189 -4.26 -13.03 15.94
N TRP A 190 -4.80 -11.80 15.84
CA TRP A 190 -5.59 -11.17 16.90
C TRP A 190 -6.80 -12.02 17.32
N THR A 191 -7.33 -12.91 16.47
CA THR A 191 -8.43 -13.82 16.83
C THR A 191 -8.00 -14.83 17.89
N PHE A 192 -6.79 -15.35 17.78
CA PHE A 192 -6.19 -16.22 18.80
C PHE A 192 -6.00 -15.44 20.12
N SER A 193 -5.45 -14.23 20.06
CA SER A 193 -5.26 -13.39 21.26
C SER A 193 -6.59 -13.11 21.98
N ILE A 194 -7.66 -12.85 21.24
CA ILE A 194 -9.00 -12.66 21.81
C ILE A 194 -9.47 -13.94 22.53
N VAL A 195 -9.32 -15.12 21.94
CA VAL A 195 -9.72 -16.40 22.57
C VAL A 195 -8.97 -16.59 23.87
N ILE A 196 -7.65 -16.37 23.90
CA ILE A 196 -6.85 -16.47 25.14
C ILE A 196 -7.34 -15.51 26.22
N ILE A 197 -7.64 -14.25 25.86
CA ILE A 197 -8.18 -13.25 26.80
C ILE A 197 -9.54 -13.69 27.37
N PHE A 198 -10.43 -14.24 26.54
CA PHE A 198 -11.72 -14.77 27.04
C PHE A 198 -11.56 -15.95 27.98
N LEU A 199 -10.68 -16.90 27.66
CA LEU A 199 -10.36 -18.01 28.56
C LEU A 199 -9.78 -17.53 29.89
N ALA A 200 -8.93 -16.52 29.84
CA ALA A 200 -8.37 -15.87 31.03
C ALA A 200 -9.46 -15.21 31.88
N ALA A 201 -10.38 -14.47 31.26
CA ALA A 201 -11.49 -13.82 31.96
C ALA A 201 -12.42 -14.84 32.65
N GLU A 202 -12.76 -15.94 31.96
CA GLU A 202 -13.55 -17.03 32.54
C GLU A 202 -12.87 -17.70 33.74
N SER A 203 -11.54 -17.80 33.73
CA SER A 203 -10.75 -18.30 34.85
C SER A 203 -10.71 -17.32 36.02
N LEU A 204 -10.63 -16.03 35.75
CA LEU A 204 -10.66 -14.97 36.79
C LEU A 204 -11.98 -14.95 37.53
N GLU A 205 -13.11 -15.11 36.84
CA GLU A 205 -14.44 -15.22 37.50
C GLU A 205 -14.51 -16.40 38.49
N ARG A 206 -13.70 -17.46 38.26
CA ARG A 206 -13.68 -18.68 39.04
C ARG A 206 -12.41 -18.86 39.86
N LEU A 207 -11.76 -17.75 40.22
CA LEU A 207 -10.47 -17.75 40.92
C LEU A 207 -10.48 -18.58 42.23
N LYS A 208 -11.64 -18.61 42.92
CA LYS A 208 -11.82 -19.37 44.17
C LYS A 208 -11.73 -20.89 43.99
N GLU A 209 -11.94 -21.41 42.80
CA GLU A 209 -11.85 -22.83 42.46
C GLU A 209 -10.42 -23.31 42.17
N ILE A 210 -9.49 -22.36 41.92
CA ILE A 210 -8.14 -22.63 41.48
C ILE A 210 -7.29 -23.14 42.64
N LYS A 211 -6.76 -24.34 42.52
CA LYS A 211 -5.87 -24.97 43.50
C LYS A 211 -4.41 -24.71 43.12
N LEU A 212 -3.52 -24.75 44.14
CA LEU A 212 -2.08 -24.61 43.93
C LEU A 212 -1.54 -25.60 42.89
N THR A 213 -2.02 -26.86 42.91
CA THR A 213 -1.63 -27.90 41.93
C THR A 213 -1.94 -27.49 40.49
N ASN A 214 -3.08 -26.81 40.24
CA ASN A 214 -3.47 -26.33 38.90
C ASN A 214 -2.56 -25.17 38.47
N ILE A 215 -2.23 -24.28 39.41
CA ILE A 215 -1.28 -23.19 39.18
C ILE A 215 0.09 -23.74 38.78
N LEU A 216 0.64 -24.67 39.61
CA LEU A 216 1.94 -25.27 39.33
C LEU A 216 1.95 -25.97 37.96
N ALA A 217 0.89 -26.72 37.61
CA ALA A 217 0.78 -27.37 36.30
C ALA A 217 0.81 -26.35 35.14
N SER A 218 0.10 -25.23 35.28
CA SER A 218 0.09 -24.16 34.25
C SER A 218 1.45 -23.49 34.09
N PHE A 219 2.13 -23.21 35.20
CA PHE A 219 3.49 -22.66 35.18
C PHE A 219 4.49 -23.67 34.60
N SER A 220 4.35 -24.95 34.91
CA SER A 220 5.21 -26.02 34.34
C SER A 220 5.02 -26.11 32.82
N ILE A 221 3.79 -26.08 32.32
CA ILE A 221 3.50 -26.14 30.88
C ILE A 221 4.14 -24.95 30.15
N LEU A 222 3.92 -23.73 30.65
CA LEU A 222 4.51 -22.52 30.01
C LEU A 222 6.04 -22.53 30.17
N GLY A 223 6.55 -22.80 31.35
CA GLY A 223 7.98 -22.83 31.62
C GLY A 223 8.72 -23.83 30.71
N LEU A 224 8.20 -25.06 30.60
CA LEU A 224 8.78 -26.08 29.71
C LEU A 224 8.70 -25.63 28.22
N GLY A 225 7.60 -25.04 27.82
CA GLY A 225 7.45 -24.50 26.46
C GLY A 225 8.44 -23.36 26.15
N PHE A 226 8.65 -22.45 27.08
CA PHE A 226 9.63 -21.37 26.93
C PHE A 226 11.07 -21.89 26.95
N ILE A 227 11.40 -22.84 27.84
CA ILE A 227 12.71 -23.49 27.88
C ILE A 227 12.97 -24.21 26.57
N ALA A 228 12.01 -24.97 26.06
CA ALA A 228 12.13 -25.64 24.76
C ALA A 228 12.37 -24.62 23.62
N ALA A 229 11.60 -23.57 23.55
CA ALA A 229 11.78 -22.53 22.53
C ALA A 229 13.14 -21.82 22.63
N PHE A 230 13.69 -21.66 23.86
CA PHE A 230 15.01 -21.09 24.05
C PHE A 230 16.13 -22.06 23.68
N ILE A 231 15.99 -23.34 23.98
CA ILE A 231 16.95 -24.37 23.55
C ILE A 231 17.07 -24.40 22.03
N PHE A 232 15.93 -24.28 21.32
CA PHE A 232 15.88 -24.25 19.86
C PHE A 232 15.96 -22.86 19.28
N LYS A 233 16.53 -21.88 19.98
CA LYS A 233 16.65 -20.48 19.55
C LYS A 233 17.33 -20.26 18.20
N ASN A 234 18.08 -21.24 17.69
CA ASN A 234 18.68 -21.18 16.36
C ASN A 234 17.63 -21.00 15.24
N HIS A 235 16.40 -21.49 15.46
CA HIS A 235 15.26 -21.22 14.58
C HIS A 235 14.67 -19.82 14.77
N TYR A 236 14.92 -19.20 15.93
CA TYR A 236 14.35 -17.91 16.34
C TYR A 236 15.45 -16.89 16.60
N LYS A 237 16.09 -16.43 15.52
CA LYS A 237 17.22 -15.49 15.59
C LYS A 237 16.91 -14.18 16.35
N PHE A 238 15.64 -13.84 16.52
CA PHE A 238 15.19 -12.69 17.27
C PHE A 238 15.16 -12.92 18.80
N LEU A 239 15.26 -14.17 19.28
CA LEU A 239 15.30 -14.47 20.71
C LEU A 239 16.71 -14.32 21.26
N GLY A 240 16.88 -13.38 22.16
CA GLY A 240 18.10 -13.17 22.94
C GLY A 240 17.98 -13.65 24.38
N SER A 241 19.09 -13.74 25.09
CA SER A 241 19.12 -14.08 26.53
C SER A 241 18.29 -13.14 27.39
N VAL A 242 18.19 -11.86 27.01
CA VAL A 242 17.36 -10.86 27.71
C VAL A 242 15.88 -11.23 27.68
N ASN A 243 15.36 -11.68 26.53
CA ASN A 243 13.96 -12.11 26.44
C ASN A 243 13.67 -13.29 27.36
N PHE A 244 14.60 -14.24 27.44
CA PHE A 244 14.47 -15.39 28.32
C PHE A 244 14.52 -14.98 29.80
N ILE A 245 15.49 -14.18 30.20
CA ILE A 245 15.66 -13.72 31.60
C ILE A 245 14.41 -12.96 32.03
N LEU A 246 13.97 -11.96 31.27
CA LEU A 246 12.76 -11.18 31.60
C LEU A 246 11.53 -12.09 31.74
N THR A 247 11.33 -13.01 30.79
CA THR A 247 10.18 -13.92 30.83
C THR A 247 10.22 -14.83 32.05
N LEU A 248 11.40 -15.33 32.42
CA LEU A 248 11.61 -16.17 33.60
C LEU A 248 11.37 -15.38 34.91
N GLU A 249 11.90 -14.17 35.01
CA GLU A 249 11.71 -13.28 36.18
C GLU A 249 10.23 -12.98 36.43
N PHE A 250 9.49 -12.63 35.39
CA PHE A 250 8.05 -12.40 35.51
C PHE A 250 7.27 -13.67 35.84
N LEU A 251 7.63 -14.82 35.23
CA LEU A 251 7.01 -16.11 35.61
C LEU A 251 7.24 -16.44 37.07
N ILE A 252 8.46 -16.28 37.60
CA ILE A 252 8.78 -16.50 39.01
C ILE A 252 7.98 -15.52 39.89
N ALA A 253 7.93 -14.26 39.53
CA ALA A 253 7.16 -13.26 40.28
C ALA A 253 5.67 -13.61 40.38
N TYR A 254 5.06 -13.97 39.25
CA TYR A 254 3.65 -14.40 39.21
C TYR A 254 3.43 -15.72 39.96
N LEU A 255 4.37 -16.64 39.92
CA LEU A 255 4.29 -17.89 40.68
C LEU A 255 4.32 -17.58 42.21
N LEU A 256 5.24 -16.75 42.66
CA LEU A 256 5.37 -16.36 44.09
C LEU A 256 4.12 -15.62 44.58
N ILE A 257 3.61 -14.69 43.82
CA ILE A 257 2.37 -13.94 44.13
C ILE A 257 1.18 -14.93 44.21
N SER A 258 1.04 -15.83 43.22
CA SER A 258 -0.04 -16.82 43.19
C SER A 258 0.08 -17.83 44.32
N TRP A 259 1.29 -18.26 44.67
CA TRP A 259 1.57 -19.16 45.80
C TRP A 259 1.22 -18.48 47.13
N ALA A 260 1.67 -17.25 47.34
CA ALA A 260 1.36 -16.48 48.56
C ALA A 260 -0.16 -16.28 48.75
N TYR A 261 -0.90 -16.05 47.65
CA TYR A 261 -2.34 -15.95 47.68
C TYR A 261 -3.01 -17.28 48.05
N THR A 262 -2.62 -18.38 47.42
CA THR A 262 -3.22 -19.69 47.69
C THR A 262 -2.91 -20.21 49.11
N LYS A 263 -1.76 -19.85 49.68
CA LYS A 263 -1.39 -20.10 51.06
C LYS A 263 -2.02 -19.11 52.08
N LYS A 264 -2.81 -18.17 51.58
CA LYS A 264 -3.46 -17.10 52.40
C LYS A 264 -2.47 -16.18 53.14
N TYR A 265 -1.22 -16.06 52.65
CA TYR A 265 -0.25 -15.09 53.21
C TYR A 265 -0.58 -13.65 52.79
N ILE A 266 -1.26 -13.48 51.67
CA ILE A 266 -1.72 -12.16 51.20
C ILE A 266 -3.23 -12.20 50.95
N SER A 267 -3.87 -11.02 51.13
CA SER A 267 -5.28 -10.83 50.85
C SER A 267 -5.55 -10.77 49.36
N VAL A 268 -6.77 -11.02 48.91
CA VAL A 268 -7.17 -10.87 47.51
C VAL A 268 -6.88 -9.47 46.96
N LYS A 269 -7.01 -8.42 47.81
CA LYS A 269 -6.69 -7.04 47.41
C LYS A 269 -5.22 -6.87 47.08
N ILE A 270 -4.31 -7.40 47.94
CA ILE A 270 -2.87 -7.33 47.73
C ILE A 270 -2.51 -8.14 46.49
N PHE A 271 -3.07 -9.37 46.35
CA PHE A 271 -2.89 -10.22 45.17
C PHE A 271 -3.25 -9.48 43.88
N THR A 272 -4.44 -8.86 43.83
CA THR A 272 -4.92 -8.13 42.65
C THR A 272 -4.04 -6.95 42.30
N ILE A 273 -3.70 -6.11 43.31
CA ILE A 273 -2.85 -4.90 43.13
C ILE A 273 -1.47 -5.31 42.62
N SER A 274 -0.83 -6.28 43.31
CA SER A 274 0.51 -6.73 42.93
C SER A 274 0.53 -7.33 41.51
N THR A 275 -0.42 -8.20 41.21
CA THR A 275 -0.54 -8.78 39.84
C THR A 275 -0.74 -7.71 38.79
N LEU A 276 -1.62 -6.72 39.07
CA LEU A 276 -1.88 -5.61 38.11
C LEU A 276 -0.63 -4.75 37.87
N LEU A 277 0.13 -4.43 38.95
CA LEU A 277 1.38 -3.67 38.82
C LEU A 277 2.41 -4.41 37.98
N PHE A 278 2.60 -5.73 38.21
CA PHE A 278 3.50 -6.54 37.40
C PHE A 278 3.04 -6.66 35.94
N VAL A 279 1.73 -6.83 35.69
CA VAL A 279 1.17 -6.85 34.33
C VAL A 279 1.40 -5.51 33.63
N CYS A 280 1.17 -4.39 34.31
CA CYS A 280 1.45 -3.06 33.72
C CYS A 280 2.94 -2.90 33.37
N PHE A 281 3.82 -3.37 34.24
CA PHE A 281 5.27 -3.32 34.01
C PHE A 281 5.70 -4.24 32.87
N GLU A 282 5.21 -5.49 32.82
CA GLU A 282 5.42 -6.45 31.75
C GLU A 282 5.01 -5.86 30.39
N LEU A 283 3.77 -5.34 30.30
CA LEU A 283 3.26 -4.77 29.06
C LEU A 283 4.03 -3.53 28.62
N SER A 284 4.46 -2.70 29.57
CA SER A 284 5.29 -1.52 29.26
C SER A 284 6.64 -1.91 28.68
N LEU A 285 7.32 -2.89 29.30
CA LEU A 285 8.58 -3.42 28.79
C LEU A 285 8.41 -4.06 27.41
N ASN A 286 7.41 -4.91 27.25
CA ASN A 286 7.15 -5.53 25.95
C ASN A 286 6.87 -4.48 24.87
N SER A 287 6.04 -3.48 25.17
CA SER A 287 5.72 -2.40 24.24
C SER A 287 6.96 -1.59 23.85
N PHE A 288 7.84 -1.31 24.82
CA PHE A 288 9.11 -0.63 24.55
C PHE A 288 9.96 -1.40 23.54
N TYR A 289 10.19 -2.71 23.76
CA TYR A 289 10.97 -3.52 22.85
C TYR A 289 10.31 -3.70 21.46
N GLN A 290 8.97 -3.80 21.42
CA GLN A 290 8.25 -3.86 20.14
C GLN A 290 8.42 -2.56 19.34
N MET A 291 8.30 -1.40 20.01
CA MET A 291 8.51 -0.09 19.36
C MET A 291 9.95 0.10 18.89
N GLU A 292 10.93 -0.30 19.71
CA GLU A 292 12.34 -0.27 19.33
C GLU A 292 12.63 -1.17 18.13
N GLY A 293 12.07 -2.38 18.12
CA GLY A 293 12.20 -3.32 17.01
C GLY A 293 11.63 -2.75 15.70
N ILE A 294 10.42 -2.20 15.76
CA ILE A 294 9.78 -1.52 14.61
C ILE A 294 10.63 -0.34 14.14
N ALA A 295 11.14 0.50 15.06
CA ALA A 295 11.95 1.66 14.72
C ALA A 295 13.29 1.27 14.06
N LYS A 296 13.88 0.13 14.43
CA LYS A 296 15.09 -0.41 13.79
C LYS A 296 14.79 -1.05 12.42
N GLU A 297 13.60 -1.65 12.27
CA GLU A 297 13.21 -2.31 11.02
C GLU A 297 12.78 -1.33 9.91
N TRP A 298 12.13 -0.23 10.31
CA TRP A 298 11.59 0.79 9.41
C TRP A 298 12.24 2.13 9.67
N VAL A 299 12.64 2.80 8.59
CA VAL A 299 13.13 4.17 8.66
C VAL A 299 11.91 5.10 8.73
N PHE A 300 11.61 5.58 9.93
CA PHE A 300 10.58 6.60 10.12
C PHE A 300 11.19 7.99 10.01
N ALA A 301 10.56 8.86 9.23
CA ALA A 301 10.92 10.26 9.22
C ALA A 301 10.65 10.89 10.59
N SER A 302 11.58 11.70 11.08
CA SER A 302 11.32 12.56 12.25
C SER A 302 10.16 13.52 11.93
N ARG A 303 9.54 14.09 12.97
CA ARG A 303 8.48 15.10 12.77
C ARG A 303 9.00 16.26 11.95
N ASN A 304 10.19 16.77 12.23
CA ASN A 304 10.80 17.85 11.48
C ASN A 304 11.02 17.48 10.00
N ALA A 305 11.50 16.26 9.72
CA ALA A 305 11.66 15.81 8.34
C ALA A 305 10.31 15.62 7.63
N TYR A 306 9.26 15.22 8.35
CA TYR A 306 7.91 15.10 7.78
C TYR A 306 7.30 16.47 7.48
N GLU A 307 7.52 17.47 8.34
CA GLU A 307 7.01 18.84 8.19
C GLU A 307 7.93 19.73 7.35
N GLN A 308 9.13 19.26 7.02
CA GLN A 308 10.09 19.99 6.21
C GLN A 308 9.44 20.46 4.91
N ASP A 309 9.68 21.73 4.57
CA ASP A 309 9.19 22.38 3.35
C ASP A 309 7.64 22.47 3.22
N LEU A 310 6.86 22.02 4.21
CA LEU A 310 5.39 22.00 4.13
C LEU A 310 4.83 23.39 3.76
N THR A 311 5.23 24.42 4.49
CA THR A 311 4.77 25.81 4.27
C THR A 311 5.17 26.33 2.89
N ALA A 312 6.40 26.04 2.45
CA ALA A 312 6.89 26.46 1.15
C ALA A 312 6.13 25.78 0.01
N ILE A 313 5.92 24.45 0.14
CA ILE A 313 5.19 23.68 -0.87
C ILE A 313 3.73 24.14 -0.95
N ASP A 314 3.05 24.33 0.20
CA ASP A 314 1.65 24.81 0.23
C ASP A 314 1.51 26.18 -0.43
N LEU A 315 2.45 27.08 -0.20
CA LEU A 315 2.47 28.39 -0.83
C LEU A 315 2.63 28.28 -2.36
N LEU A 316 3.56 27.44 -2.84
CA LEU A 316 3.80 27.25 -4.27
C LEU A 316 2.60 26.55 -4.96
N VAL A 317 2.00 25.56 -4.30
CA VAL A 317 0.81 24.86 -4.79
C VAL A 317 -0.39 25.83 -4.86
N ASN A 318 -0.62 26.61 -3.82
CA ASN A 318 -1.71 27.61 -3.79
C ASN A 318 -1.48 28.71 -4.84
N TYR A 319 -0.24 29.15 -5.06
CA TYR A 319 0.09 30.08 -6.13
C TYR A 319 -0.25 29.50 -7.51
N SER A 320 0.12 28.23 -7.77
CA SER A 320 -0.19 27.57 -9.03
C SER A 320 -1.71 27.43 -9.27
N LYS A 321 -2.49 27.11 -8.22
CA LYS A 321 -3.96 27.02 -8.28
C LYS A 321 -4.61 28.38 -8.57
N LYS A 322 -4.14 29.45 -7.93
CA LYS A 322 -4.65 30.81 -8.17
C LYS A 322 -4.38 31.30 -9.61
N LYS A 323 -3.25 30.89 -10.20
CA LYS A 323 -2.87 31.24 -11.56
C LYS A 323 -3.69 30.52 -12.64
N ASN A 324 -4.35 29.40 -12.30
CA ASN A 324 -5.04 28.56 -13.25
C ASN A 324 -6.48 28.27 -12.83
N SER A 325 -7.42 28.44 -13.75
CA SER A 325 -8.84 28.07 -13.58
C SER A 325 -9.14 26.63 -14.03
N ASN A 326 -8.28 26.04 -14.84
CA ASN A 326 -8.46 24.70 -15.41
C ASN A 326 -7.62 23.65 -14.69
N PHE A 327 -7.96 22.38 -14.90
CA PHE A 327 -7.20 21.24 -14.39
C PHE A 327 -5.78 21.22 -14.96
N PHE A 328 -4.82 20.99 -14.10
CA PHE A 328 -3.42 20.74 -14.43
C PHE A 328 -2.81 19.76 -13.42
N ARG A 329 -1.68 19.16 -13.77
CA ARG A 329 -0.89 18.33 -12.86
C ARG A 329 0.37 19.06 -12.41
N THR A 330 0.75 18.80 -11.19
CA THR A 330 2.01 19.23 -10.57
C THR A 330 2.76 17.99 -10.11
N GLU A 331 4.09 18.00 -10.23
CA GLU A 331 4.94 16.95 -9.69
C GLU A 331 6.10 17.55 -8.89
N LYS A 332 6.27 17.07 -7.67
CA LYS A 332 7.44 17.38 -6.83
C LYS A 332 8.56 16.40 -7.16
N LEU A 333 9.74 16.92 -7.58
CA LEU A 333 10.83 16.06 -8.06
C LEU A 333 11.54 15.33 -6.92
N ALA A 334 11.74 15.96 -5.77
CA ALA A 334 12.23 15.31 -4.56
C ALA A 334 11.06 14.70 -3.78
N ILE A 335 10.78 13.42 -4.01
CA ILE A 335 9.66 12.71 -3.39
C ILE A 335 9.94 12.48 -1.89
N GLN A 336 9.01 12.85 -1.01
CA GLN A 336 9.08 12.59 0.43
C GLN A 336 8.25 11.38 0.83
N THR A 337 7.05 11.21 0.23
CA THR A 337 6.14 10.12 0.53
C THR A 337 5.65 9.45 -0.75
N GLY A 338 5.02 8.29 -0.61
CA GLY A 338 4.35 7.63 -1.74
C GLY A 338 3.20 8.44 -2.34
N ASN A 339 2.63 9.38 -1.59
CA ASN A 339 1.42 10.14 -1.91
C ASN A 339 1.60 11.65 -1.64
N ASP A 340 2.70 12.24 -2.08
CA ASP A 340 2.96 13.67 -1.94
C ASP A 340 1.82 14.53 -2.49
N SER A 341 1.18 14.11 -3.58
CA SER A 341 0.01 14.79 -4.15
C SER A 341 -1.15 14.90 -3.17
N MET A 342 -1.40 13.86 -2.35
CA MET A 342 -2.42 13.89 -1.30
C MET A 342 -1.97 14.75 -0.11
N LYS A 343 -0.71 14.60 0.32
CA LYS A 343 -0.14 15.35 1.44
C LYS A 343 -0.20 16.86 1.21
N TYR A 344 0.14 17.30 0.00
CA TYR A 344 0.25 18.72 -0.38
C TYR A 344 -0.92 19.23 -1.22
N ASN A 345 -1.99 18.43 -1.37
CA ASN A 345 -3.21 18.82 -2.06
C ASN A 345 -3.00 19.34 -3.49
N TYR A 346 -2.25 18.61 -4.33
CA TYR A 346 -2.14 18.89 -5.77
C TYR A 346 -2.52 17.66 -6.59
N ASN A 347 -2.84 17.84 -7.88
CA ASN A 347 -3.08 16.72 -8.78
C ASN A 347 -1.74 16.21 -9.30
N GLY A 348 -1.35 15.00 -8.87
CA GLY A 348 -0.10 14.35 -9.28
C GLY A 348 -0.36 13.07 -10.08
N ILE A 349 0.74 12.48 -10.56
CA ILE A 349 0.77 11.16 -11.20
C ILE A 349 1.31 10.13 -10.21
N SER A 350 2.34 10.53 -9.42
CA SER A 350 2.94 9.67 -8.41
C SER A 350 1.92 9.29 -7.35
N GLN A 351 1.82 7.98 -7.07
CA GLN A 351 0.89 7.46 -6.06
C GLN A 351 1.35 6.11 -5.51
N PHE A 352 0.91 5.82 -4.29
CA PHE A 352 0.93 4.50 -3.68
C PHE A 352 -0.51 4.09 -3.35
N SER A 353 -0.91 2.90 -3.78
CA SER A 353 -2.23 2.34 -3.43
C SER A 353 -2.20 0.82 -3.52
N SER A 354 -2.81 0.15 -2.53
CA SER A 354 -3.02 -1.30 -2.54
C SER A 354 -4.04 -1.73 -3.62
N VAL A 355 -4.91 -0.81 -4.03
CA VAL A 355 -5.87 -1.01 -5.12
C VAL A 355 -5.66 0.09 -6.14
N ARG A 356 -5.24 -0.27 -7.35
CA ARG A 356 -5.00 0.68 -8.43
C ARG A 356 -5.45 0.14 -9.77
N ASN A 357 -5.68 1.03 -10.73
CA ASN A 357 -5.96 0.66 -12.10
C ASN A 357 -4.72 0.05 -12.76
N THR A 358 -4.59 -1.29 -12.74
CA THR A 358 -3.42 -2.02 -13.25
C THR A 358 -3.22 -1.82 -14.75
N ALA A 359 -4.29 -1.64 -15.54
CA ALA A 359 -4.20 -1.38 -16.98
C ALA A 359 -3.53 -0.02 -17.24
N ALA A 360 -4.00 1.05 -16.57
CA ALA A 360 -3.40 2.38 -16.69
C ALA A 360 -1.95 2.41 -16.20
N SER A 361 -1.66 1.76 -15.05
CA SER A 361 -0.30 1.67 -14.51
C SER A 361 0.64 0.91 -15.46
N SER A 362 0.19 -0.17 -16.09
CA SER A 362 0.99 -0.94 -17.06
C SER A 362 1.34 -0.13 -18.31
N ILE A 363 0.43 0.72 -18.79
CA ILE A 363 0.71 1.62 -19.91
C ILE A 363 1.68 2.72 -19.52
N LEU A 364 1.48 3.32 -18.35
CA LEU A 364 2.39 4.35 -17.85
C LEU A 364 3.79 3.79 -17.61
N ASP A 365 3.93 2.56 -17.14
CA ASP A 365 5.21 1.87 -17.00
C ASP A 365 5.94 1.77 -18.35
N LYS A 366 5.26 1.35 -19.43
CA LYS A 366 5.81 1.32 -20.80
C LYS A 366 6.16 2.71 -21.35
N LEU A 367 5.63 3.77 -20.77
CA LEU A 367 5.89 5.17 -21.12
C LEU A 367 6.91 5.84 -20.18
N GLY A 368 7.52 5.10 -19.25
CA GLY A 368 8.61 5.59 -18.41
C GLY A 368 8.23 5.98 -16.98
N PHE A 369 7.00 5.73 -16.55
CA PHE A 369 6.56 5.91 -15.16
C PHE A 369 6.77 4.62 -14.40
N LYS A 370 7.68 4.66 -13.46
CA LYS A 370 8.09 3.46 -12.76
C LYS A 370 7.07 2.94 -11.77
N SER A 371 6.81 1.66 -11.88
CA SER A 371 6.17 0.84 -10.88
C SER A 371 7.19 -0.17 -10.35
N SER A 372 7.65 -0.03 -9.11
CA SER A 372 8.69 -0.89 -8.53
C SER A 372 8.15 -2.31 -8.23
N GLY A 373 8.07 -3.19 -9.24
CA GLY A 373 7.83 -4.63 -9.08
C GLY A 373 6.58 -5.09 -8.33
N THR A 374 6.20 -4.41 -7.26
CA THR A 374 5.06 -4.73 -6.41
C THR A 374 3.72 -4.24 -6.95
N ASN A 375 3.70 -3.56 -8.06
CA ASN A 375 2.50 -2.94 -8.62
C ASN A 375 1.76 -1.93 -7.71
N LEU A 376 2.28 -1.60 -6.54
CA LEU A 376 1.67 -0.70 -5.56
C LEU A 376 2.09 0.77 -5.75
N ASN A 377 3.23 1.01 -6.38
CA ASN A 377 3.82 2.33 -6.56
C ASN A 377 3.84 2.73 -8.03
N LEU A 378 3.37 3.94 -8.31
CA LEU A 378 3.58 4.64 -9.55
C LEU A 378 4.43 5.87 -9.27
N ARG A 379 5.57 6.04 -9.97
CA ARG A 379 6.52 7.13 -9.74
C ARG A 379 6.74 7.90 -11.04
N TYR A 380 6.66 9.21 -10.92
CA TYR A 380 6.96 10.14 -11.99
C TYR A 380 8.46 10.34 -12.20
N GLN A 381 9.18 10.62 -11.17
CA GLN A 381 10.65 10.79 -11.09
C GLN A 381 11.30 11.51 -12.29
N ASN A 382 10.84 12.72 -12.58
CA ASN A 382 11.41 13.57 -13.62
C ASN A 382 11.34 12.97 -15.04
N ASN A 383 10.15 12.58 -15.48
CA ASN A 383 9.92 11.94 -16.78
C ASN A 383 10.26 12.85 -17.98
N SER A 384 10.15 12.32 -19.19
CA SER A 384 10.47 13.03 -20.43
C SER A 384 9.55 14.22 -20.70
N ILE A 385 10.03 15.22 -21.44
CA ILE A 385 9.23 16.38 -21.85
C ILE A 385 8.03 15.99 -22.72
N ILE A 386 8.09 14.87 -23.46
CA ILE A 386 6.95 14.31 -24.21
C ILE A 386 5.84 13.93 -23.23
N MET A 387 6.16 13.17 -22.20
CA MET A 387 5.15 12.71 -21.24
C MET A 387 4.66 13.83 -20.33
N ASP A 388 5.54 14.76 -19.95
CA ASP A 388 5.14 15.96 -19.21
C ASP A 388 4.05 16.75 -19.98
N SER A 389 4.28 16.93 -21.29
CA SER A 389 3.33 17.66 -22.13
C SER A 389 2.04 16.88 -22.35
N LEU A 390 2.13 15.61 -22.71
CA LEU A 390 0.93 14.79 -22.98
C LEU A 390 0.05 14.60 -21.76
N LEU A 391 0.64 14.38 -20.57
CA LEU A 391 -0.12 14.18 -19.34
C LEU A 391 -0.49 15.47 -18.62
N GLY A 392 -0.18 16.63 -19.20
CA GLY A 392 -0.55 17.93 -18.63
C GLY A 392 0.17 18.23 -17.32
N VAL A 393 1.43 17.80 -17.18
CA VAL A 393 2.32 18.22 -16.07
C VAL A 393 2.73 19.65 -16.35
N LYS A 394 1.99 20.57 -15.76
CA LYS A 394 2.18 22.00 -15.94
C LYS A 394 3.24 22.58 -15.02
N TYR A 395 3.42 21.96 -13.85
CA TYR A 395 4.39 22.45 -12.87
C TYR A 395 5.28 21.33 -12.34
N ASN A 396 6.55 21.66 -12.17
CA ASN A 396 7.46 20.92 -11.30
C ASN A 396 7.85 21.78 -10.10
N ILE A 397 7.88 21.18 -8.89
CA ILE A 397 8.44 21.80 -7.69
C ILE A 397 9.77 21.09 -7.42
N SER A 398 10.85 21.86 -7.35
CA SER A 398 12.20 21.32 -7.18
C SER A 398 13.11 22.31 -6.48
N THR A 399 14.13 21.79 -5.79
CA THR A 399 15.25 22.58 -5.26
C THR A 399 16.19 23.04 -6.38
N ASN A 400 16.37 22.19 -7.39
CA ASN A 400 17.26 22.44 -8.52
C ASN A 400 16.44 22.65 -9.80
N ASN A 401 17.03 23.38 -10.76
CA ASN A 401 16.44 23.50 -12.09
C ASN A 401 16.32 22.11 -12.74
N PRO A 402 15.13 21.65 -13.15
CA PRO A 402 14.95 20.37 -13.81
C PRO A 402 15.61 20.27 -15.18
N GLN A 403 16.13 21.38 -15.73
CA GLN A 403 16.83 21.45 -17.01
C GLN A 403 16.03 20.82 -18.16
N LYS A 404 14.74 21.14 -18.22
CA LYS A 404 13.82 20.64 -19.24
C LYS A 404 13.45 21.73 -20.23
N TYR A 405 13.43 21.41 -21.52
CA TYR A 405 12.92 22.32 -22.55
C TYR A 405 11.48 22.73 -22.28
N GLY A 406 11.23 24.02 -22.33
CA GLY A 406 9.90 24.60 -22.11
C GLY A 406 9.56 24.86 -20.64
N PHE A 407 10.39 24.48 -19.68
CA PHE A 407 10.22 24.80 -18.27
C PHE A 407 10.92 26.09 -17.90
N THR A 408 10.23 26.98 -17.20
CA THR A 408 10.77 28.25 -16.69
C THR A 408 10.39 28.44 -15.23
N SER A 409 11.32 28.97 -14.42
CA SER A 409 11.03 29.33 -13.03
C SER A 409 10.03 30.48 -12.97
N ILE A 410 9.04 30.38 -12.08
CA ILE A 410 7.99 31.41 -11.94
C ILE A 410 7.80 31.89 -10.51
N LYS A 411 8.16 31.11 -9.52
CA LYS A 411 8.06 31.47 -8.10
C LYS A 411 9.03 30.64 -7.29
N THR A 412 9.75 31.29 -6.38
CA THR A 412 10.63 30.61 -5.41
C THR A 412 10.14 30.92 -4.01
N LYS A 413 10.22 29.92 -3.14
CA LYS A 413 10.00 30.06 -1.70
C LYS A 413 10.98 29.17 -0.97
N ASP A 414 11.78 29.78 -0.10
CA ASP A 414 12.90 29.13 0.59
C ASP A 414 13.86 28.51 -0.46
N ASN A 415 14.18 27.22 -0.34
CA ASN A 415 15.03 26.48 -1.30
C ASN A 415 14.22 25.85 -2.46
N LEU A 416 12.89 26.02 -2.51
CA LEU A 416 12.03 25.39 -3.52
C LEU A 416 11.60 26.39 -4.59
N THR A 417 11.64 25.94 -5.83
CA THR A 417 11.19 26.72 -6.99
C THR A 417 10.10 25.98 -7.75
N LEU A 418 9.06 26.74 -8.13
CA LEU A 418 7.99 26.30 -9.01
C LEU A 418 8.38 26.60 -10.45
N TYR A 419 8.52 25.55 -11.27
CA TYR A 419 8.83 25.64 -12.70
C TYR A 419 7.56 25.38 -13.52
N GLU A 420 7.24 26.29 -14.46
CA GLU A 420 6.08 26.15 -15.35
C GLU A 420 6.49 25.57 -16.71
N ASN A 421 5.79 24.53 -17.13
CA ASN A 421 5.90 23.92 -18.45
C ASN A 421 4.94 24.61 -19.43
N LYS A 422 5.47 25.36 -20.38
CA LYS A 422 4.70 26.05 -21.43
C LYS A 422 4.07 25.09 -22.46
N ASN A 423 4.57 23.86 -22.51
CA ASN A 423 4.16 22.82 -23.46
C ASN A 423 3.11 21.86 -22.88
N ALA A 424 2.65 22.06 -21.64
CA ALA A 424 1.65 21.18 -21.02
C ALA A 424 0.31 21.25 -21.78
N ASN A 425 -0.20 20.07 -22.17
CA ASN A 425 -1.52 19.95 -22.78
C ASN A 425 -2.63 19.97 -21.71
N SER A 426 -3.86 20.18 -22.14
CA SER A 426 -5.04 20.01 -21.29
C SER A 426 -5.25 18.54 -20.93
N LEU A 427 -6.08 18.28 -19.91
CA LEU A 427 -6.55 16.94 -19.53
C LEU A 427 -7.19 16.18 -20.69
N VAL A 428 -7.84 16.92 -21.58
CA VAL A 428 -8.51 16.40 -22.78
C VAL A 428 -8.03 17.19 -23.98
N PHE A 429 -7.71 16.52 -25.05
CA PHE A 429 -7.36 17.13 -26.33
C PHE A 429 -7.92 16.34 -27.50
N LEU A 430 -8.09 17.02 -28.64
CA LEU A 430 -8.57 16.41 -29.88
C LEU A 430 -7.39 15.82 -30.65
N THR A 431 -7.50 14.59 -31.08
CA THR A 431 -6.50 13.96 -31.96
C THR A 431 -6.71 14.43 -33.40
N ASN A 432 -5.68 14.31 -34.22
CA ASN A 432 -5.76 14.76 -35.62
C ASN A 432 -6.62 13.83 -36.53
N SER A 433 -6.92 12.63 -36.08
CA SER A 433 -7.78 11.63 -36.72
C SER A 433 -8.34 10.70 -35.63
N ILE A 434 -9.21 9.77 -36.01
CA ILE A 434 -9.67 8.75 -35.04
C ILE A 434 -8.46 7.99 -34.49
N TYR A 435 -8.31 8.04 -33.16
CA TYR A 435 -7.20 7.39 -32.47
C TYR A 435 -7.29 5.86 -32.58
N ARG A 436 -6.18 5.23 -32.94
CA ARG A 436 -6.00 3.77 -32.94
C ARG A 436 -4.84 3.40 -32.04
N ASP A 437 -4.97 2.29 -31.32
CA ASP A 437 -3.91 1.82 -30.43
C ASP A 437 -2.63 1.51 -31.19
N VAL A 438 -1.50 1.93 -30.68
CA VAL A 438 -0.18 1.62 -31.23
C VAL A 438 0.45 0.46 -30.45
N LYS A 439 1.22 -0.38 -31.15
CA LYS A 439 1.95 -1.47 -30.51
C LYS A 439 3.12 -0.92 -29.71
N PHE A 440 3.10 -1.16 -28.39
CA PHE A 440 4.23 -0.88 -27.52
C PHE A 440 5.16 -2.09 -27.40
N ASN A 441 6.46 -1.81 -27.32
CA ASN A 441 7.52 -2.80 -27.08
C ASN A 441 8.19 -2.54 -25.70
N HIS A 442 9.37 -3.09 -25.50
CA HIS A 442 10.17 -2.92 -24.27
C HIS A 442 10.99 -1.60 -24.25
N LEU A 443 11.03 -0.85 -25.37
CA LEU A 443 11.81 0.38 -25.48
C LEU A 443 10.93 1.60 -25.18
N THR A 444 11.12 2.21 -24.03
CA THR A 444 10.29 3.33 -23.54
C THR A 444 10.27 4.53 -24.50
N LEU A 445 11.44 4.96 -24.98
CA LEU A 445 11.55 6.14 -25.84
C LEU A 445 10.91 5.92 -27.22
N ASP A 446 10.96 4.68 -27.71
CA ASP A 446 10.28 4.27 -28.94
C ASP A 446 8.74 4.26 -28.76
N ASN A 447 8.27 3.79 -27.62
CA ASN A 447 6.85 3.84 -27.26
C ASN A 447 6.33 5.28 -27.17
N GLN A 448 7.10 6.19 -26.57
CA GLN A 448 6.76 7.61 -26.53
C GLN A 448 6.70 8.23 -27.93
N THR A 449 7.64 7.87 -28.81
CA THR A 449 7.64 8.31 -30.23
C THR A 449 6.38 7.87 -30.95
N ARG A 450 6.04 6.58 -30.88
CA ARG A 450 4.84 6.03 -31.52
C ARG A 450 3.56 6.65 -30.98
N PHE A 451 3.51 6.83 -29.67
CA PHE A 451 2.35 7.42 -28.98
C PHE A 451 2.13 8.87 -29.39
N LEU A 452 3.19 9.71 -29.36
CA LEU A 452 3.09 11.12 -29.76
C LEU A 452 2.73 11.26 -31.25
N ASN A 453 3.30 10.44 -32.13
CA ASN A 453 2.99 10.42 -33.56
C ASN A 453 1.51 10.10 -33.80
N GLN A 454 0.98 9.09 -33.12
CA GLN A 454 -0.43 8.72 -33.26
C GLN A 454 -1.37 9.84 -32.78
N LEU A 455 -1.05 10.49 -31.67
CA LEU A 455 -1.87 11.57 -31.13
C LEU A 455 -1.82 12.84 -31.99
N SER A 456 -0.65 13.20 -32.49
CA SER A 456 -0.44 14.38 -33.34
C SER A 456 -0.80 14.16 -34.81
N GLY A 457 -0.89 12.89 -35.27
CA GLY A 457 -1.04 12.54 -36.68
C GLY A 457 0.19 12.94 -37.51
N LEU A 458 1.39 12.87 -36.90
CA LEU A 458 2.68 13.08 -37.56
C LEU A 458 3.44 11.76 -37.63
N ASN A 459 4.51 11.74 -38.40
CA ASN A 459 5.45 10.62 -38.49
C ASN A 459 6.87 11.19 -38.37
N LEU A 460 7.23 11.62 -37.15
CA LEU A 460 8.51 12.23 -36.85
C LEU A 460 9.37 11.29 -36.01
N LYS A 461 10.67 11.36 -36.20
CA LYS A 461 11.65 10.74 -35.32
C LYS A 461 12.07 11.78 -34.29
N TYR A 462 11.73 11.56 -33.01
CA TYR A 462 12.05 12.49 -31.94
C TYR A 462 13.39 12.16 -31.31
N TYR A 463 13.68 10.91 -31.04
CA TYR A 463 14.91 10.47 -30.37
C TYR A 463 15.96 9.99 -31.37
N HIS A 464 17.21 10.44 -31.17
CA HIS A 464 18.38 10.01 -31.92
C HIS A 464 19.44 9.52 -30.94
N ARG A 465 20.05 8.37 -31.25
CA ARG A 465 21.15 7.84 -30.44
C ARG A 465 22.37 8.76 -30.55
N LEU A 466 23.05 8.96 -29.41
CA LEU A 466 24.26 9.76 -29.30
C LEU A 466 25.39 8.84 -28.79
N SER A 467 26.49 8.81 -29.50
CA SER A 467 27.69 8.05 -29.08
C SER A 467 28.63 8.91 -28.25
N PRO A 468 29.15 8.42 -27.13
CA PRO A 468 30.20 9.11 -26.40
C PRO A 468 31.46 9.28 -27.26
N THR A 469 32.12 10.42 -27.14
CA THR A 469 33.39 10.69 -27.79
C THR A 469 34.60 10.19 -26.98
N SER A 470 34.44 10.16 -25.65
CA SER A 470 35.39 9.55 -24.72
C SER A 470 34.73 9.10 -23.44
N ASN A 471 35.44 8.30 -22.67
CA ASN A 471 35.02 7.86 -21.35
C ASN A 471 36.20 7.78 -20.39
N HIS A 472 35.91 7.82 -19.08
CA HIS A 472 36.88 7.67 -18.00
C HIS A 472 36.33 6.71 -16.93
N ASN A 473 37.19 5.87 -16.37
CA ASN A 473 36.92 4.86 -15.35
C ASN A 473 35.83 3.85 -15.75
N VAL A 474 35.72 3.56 -17.06
CA VAL A 474 34.77 2.56 -17.59
C VAL A 474 35.50 1.24 -17.81
N LYS A 475 35.07 0.19 -17.11
CA LYS A 475 35.63 -1.15 -17.28
C LYS A 475 34.60 -2.05 -17.95
N GLN A 476 35.00 -2.74 -18.99
CA GLN A 476 34.15 -3.76 -19.65
C GLN A 476 34.43 -5.13 -19.00
N VAL A 477 33.40 -5.80 -18.57
CA VAL A 477 33.45 -7.13 -17.98
C VAL A 477 32.43 -8.02 -18.73
N GLY A 478 32.97 -8.76 -19.72
CA GLY A 478 32.08 -9.49 -20.66
C GLY A 478 31.22 -8.54 -21.46
N ASN A 479 29.92 -8.75 -21.44
CA ASN A 479 28.92 -7.90 -22.12
C ASN A 479 28.40 -6.74 -21.26
N ARG A 480 28.96 -6.55 -20.06
CA ARG A 480 28.53 -5.52 -19.11
C ARG A 480 29.60 -4.49 -18.84
N ILE A 481 29.17 -3.32 -18.43
CA ILE A 481 30.04 -2.26 -17.91
C ILE A 481 30.08 -2.41 -16.37
N ALA A 482 31.25 -2.30 -15.80
CA ALA A 482 31.47 -2.17 -14.36
C ALA A 482 31.96 -0.75 -14.04
N ALA A 483 31.30 -0.06 -13.14
CA ALA A 483 31.75 1.13 -12.48
C ALA A 483 32.36 0.73 -11.13
N GLU A 484 33.54 1.22 -10.84
CA GLU A 484 34.24 1.00 -9.57
C GLU A 484 34.69 2.35 -8.98
N VAL A 485 35.22 2.32 -7.76
CA VAL A 485 35.82 3.53 -7.15
C VAL A 485 36.93 4.04 -8.06
N ASP A 486 36.85 5.31 -8.41
CA ASP A 486 37.87 5.97 -9.20
C ASP A 486 39.11 6.28 -8.33
N LYS A 487 40.22 5.67 -8.64
CA LYS A 487 41.49 5.84 -7.88
C LYS A 487 42.08 7.24 -7.95
N GLU A 488 41.69 8.02 -8.94
CA GLU A 488 42.12 9.40 -9.15
C GLU A 488 41.15 10.41 -8.49
N SER A 489 40.01 9.93 -7.95
CA SER A 489 39.01 10.73 -7.29
C SER A 489 39.08 10.57 -5.77
N TYR A 490 38.71 11.63 -5.03
CA TYR A 490 38.52 11.56 -3.58
C TYR A 490 37.23 10.89 -3.17
N ASP A 491 36.37 10.46 -4.14
CA ASP A 491 35.12 9.79 -3.86
C ASP A 491 35.34 8.35 -3.36
N SER A 492 34.67 7.96 -2.31
CA SER A 492 34.71 6.60 -1.76
C SER A 492 33.75 5.62 -2.45
N PHE A 493 33.06 6.04 -3.51
CA PHE A 493 32.05 5.28 -4.21
C PHE A 493 32.30 5.20 -5.72
N ALA A 494 31.69 4.20 -6.36
CA ALA A 494 31.85 3.97 -7.79
C ALA A 494 31.36 5.14 -8.63
N SER A 495 32.12 5.50 -9.64
CA SER A 495 31.75 6.54 -10.61
C SER A 495 32.37 6.29 -12.00
N ILE A 496 31.72 6.81 -13.03
CA ILE A 496 32.18 6.80 -14.43
C ILE A 496 31.85 8.14 -15.06
N THR A 497 32.64 8.53 -16.05
CA THR A 497 32.42 9.77 -16.79
C THR A 497 32.41 9.51 -18.29
N TYR A 498 31.48 10.16 -18.99
CA TYR A 498 31.39 10.16 -20.46
C TYR A 498 31.46 11.59 -20.99
N THR A 499 32.09 11.75 -22.15
CA THR A 499 32.06 13.00 -22.90
C THR A 499 31.15 12.82 -24.11
N LEU A 500 30.28 13.80 -24.36
CA LEU A 500 29.30 13.78 -25.43
C LEU A 500 29.33 15.08 -26.23
N GLU A 501 29.22 14.99 -27.55
CA GLU A 501 28.93 16.14 -28.41
C GLU A 501 27.42 16.26 -28.65
N VAL A 502 26.80 17.24 -28.00
CA VAL A 502 25.34 17.44 -28.04
C VAL A 502 24.99 18.39 -29.19
N PRO A 503 24.07 18.01 -30.09
CA PRO A 503 23.56 18.90 -31.15
C PRO A 503 22.72 20.06 -30.59
N THR A 504 22.52 21.08 -31.42
CA THR A 504 21.64 22.20 -31.12
C THR A 504 20.20 21.75 -30.84
N ASN A 505 19.50 22.50 -29.99
CA ASN A 505 18.07 22.27 -29.68
C ASN A 505 17.75 20.82 -29.27
N SER A 506 18.54 20.29 -28.37
CA SER A 506 18.46 18.89 -27.92
C SER A 506 18.19 18.77 -26.42
N GLN A 507 17.18 18.00 -26.06
CA GLN A 507 17.01 17.47 -24.71
C GLN A 507 17.72 16.13 -24.64
N VAL A 508 18.61 15.93 -23.66
CA VAL A 508 19.46 14.74 -23.60
C VAL A 508 19.00 13.79 -22.51
N TYR A 509 19.01 12.49 -22.82
CA TYR A 509 18.63 11.41 -21.91
C TYR A 509 19.70 10.31 -21.92
N LEU A 510 19.84 9.62 -20.79
CA LEU A 510 20.71 8.47 -20.58
C LEU A 510 19.87 7.28 -20.10
N THR A 511 20.15 6.09 -20.63
CA THR A 511 19.66 4.82 -20.08
C THR A 511 20.80 4.01 -19.49
N LEU A 512 20.55 3.34 -18.36
CA LEU A 512 21.48 2.39 -17.70
C LEU A 512 20.74 1.06 -17.53
N PRO A 513 20.69 0.19 -18.57
CA PRO A 513 19.93 -1.03 -18.51
C PRO A 513 20.54 -2.04 -17.53
N ASN A 514 19.68 -2.83 -16.86
CA ASN A 514 20.07 -3.94 -15.98
C ASN A 514 21.07 -3.54 -14.88
N LEU A 515 20.82 -2.39 -14.25
CA LEU A 515 21.63 -1.81 -13.18
C LEU A 515 21.64 -2.73 -11.95
N THR A 516 22.84 -3.10 -11.47
CA THR A 516 23.04 -3.96 -10.29
C THR A 516 24.01 -3.29 -9.34
N PHE A 517 23.61 -3.12 -8.09
CA PHE A 517 24.38 -2.45 -7.04
C PHE A 517 25.10 -3.45 -6.16
N SER A 518 26.26 -3.06 -5.61
CA SER A 518 26.97 -3.84 -4.57
C SER A 518 26.31 -3.72 -3.19
N ASN A 519 25.63 -2.60 -2.92
CA ASN A 519 24.89 -2.36 -1.70
C ASN A 519 23.37 -2.30 -2.00
N ASP A 520 22.66 -3.37 -1.66
CA ASP A 520 21.22 -3.49 -1.92
C ASP A 520 20.36 -2.51 -1.13
N ASN A 521 20.87 -1.93 -0.06
CA ASN A 521 20.15 -0.95 0.75
C ASN A 521 20.25 0.49 0.21
N GLN A 522 21.21 0.76 -0.68
CA GLN A 522 21.48 2.10 -1.23
C GLN A 522 21.49 2.04 -2.76
N LYS A 523 20.31 2.16 -3.35
CA LYS A 523 20.10 2.08 -4.80
C LYS A 523 19.79 3.46 -5.37
N SER A 524 20.84 4.28 -5.50
CA SER A 524 20.72 5.62 -6.05
C SER A 524 21.79 5.90 -7.10
N VAL A 525 21.50 6.85 -7.99
CA VAL A 525 22.40 7.35 -9.02
C VAL A 525 22.43 8.88 -8.92
N ASP A 526 23.62 9.44 -8.81
CA ASP A 526 23.88 10.86 -8.93
C ASP A 526 24.43 11.15 -10.32
N ILE A 527 23.84 12.10 -11.03
CA ILE A 527 24.29 12.53 -12.34
C ILE A 527 24.74 13.98 -12.26
N THR A 528 25.98 14.23 -12.63
CA THR A 528 26.59 15.58 -12.70
C THR A 528 26.93 15.90 -14.15
N VAL A 529 26.40 17.01 -14.66
CA VAL A 529 26.67 17.47 -16.02
C VAL A 529 27.54 18.73 -15.94
N ASN A 530 28.70 18.75 -16.65
CA ASN A 530 29.66 19.85 -16.69
C ASN A 530 30.08 20.35 -15.29
N ASN A 531 30.17 19.44 -14.31
CA ASN A 531 30.53 19.72 -12.91
C ASN A 531 29.60 20.68 -12.15
N ASN A 532 28.52 21.16 -12.78
CA ASN A 532 27.65 22.21 -12.22
C ASN A 532 26.22 21.74 -11.89
N GLN A 533 25.75 20.71 -12.55
CA GLN A 533 24.36 20.23 -12.39
C GLN A 533 24.38 18.85 -11.74
N LYS A 534 24.00 18.77 -10.48
CA LYS A 534 23.86 17.49 -9.79
C LYS A 534 22.38 17.13 -9.65
N MET A 535 22.00 15.94 -10.15
CA MET A 535 20.66 15.37 -10.02
C MET A 535 20.75 14.03 -9.31
N HIS A 536 19.92 13.84 -8.30
CA HIS A 536 19.84 12.59 -7.52
C HIS A 536 18.61 11.79 -7.92
N TYR A 537 18.78 10.49 -8.16
CA TYR A 537 17.71 9.56 -8.50
C TYR A 537 17.76 8.32 -7.62
N GLY A 538 16.69 8.08 -6.83
CA GLY A 538 16.48 6.79 -6.19
C GLY A 538 15.99 5.76 -7.22
N THR A 539 16.77 4.73 -7.49
CA THR A 539 16.50 3.85 -8.65
C THR A 539 15.66 2.63 -8.33
N ASN A 540 15.65 2.14 -7.09
CA ASN A 540 14.98 0.88 -6.71
C ASN A 540 15.08 -0.22 -7.77
N ASN A 541 16.27 -0.36 -8.41
CA ASN A 541 16.63 -1.32 -9.45
C ASN A 541 16.07 -1.07 -10.86
N VAL A 542 15.21 -0.10 -11.07
CA VAL A 542 14.62 0.04 -12.41
C VAL A 542 14.30 1.49 -12.70
N PHE A 543 15.18 2.16 -13.37
CA PHE A 543 14.97 3.50 -13.90
C PHE A 543 15.13 3.46 -15.41
N PRO A 544 14.09 3.78 -16.20
CA PRO A 544 14.13 3.57 -17.64
C PRO A 544 15.10 4.53 -18.36
N PHE A 545 15.22 5.76 -17.84
CA PHE A 545 16.15 6.78 -18.36
C PHE A 545 16.34 7.93 -17.36
N PHE A 546 17.42 8.68 -17.54
CA PHE A 546 17.78 9.85 -16.77
C PHE A 546 17.80 11.09 -17.68
N ASN A 547 17.31 12.21 -17.17
CA ASN A 547 17.39 13.50 -17.86
C ASN A 547 18.77 14.11 -17.62
N LEU A 548 19.46 14.52 -18.71
CA LEU A 548 20.78 15.19 -18.66
C LEU A 548 20.69 16.68 -18.92
N GLY A 549 19.55 17.20 -19.33
CA GLY A 549 19.32 18.61 -19.56
C GLY A 549 19.00 18.97 -21.01
N TYR A 550 18.62 20.27 -21.19
CA TYR A 550 18.34 20.87 -22.48
C TYR A 550 19.51 21.76 -22.91
N PHE A 551 19.93 21.60 -24.15
CA PHE A 551 21.04 22.34 -24.77
C PHE A 551 20.57 23.08 -26.02
N LYS A 552 20.61 24.42 -25.95
CA LYS A 552 20.16 25.28 -27.04
C LYS A 552 21.20 25.34 -28.17
N GLN A 553 22.51 25.30 -27.84
CA GLN A 553 23.62 25.38 -28.78
C GLN A 553 24.34 24.03 -28.82
N LYS A 554 25.02 23.75 -29.96
CA LYS A 554 25.96 22.62 -30.06
C LYS A 554 27.09 22.83 -29.07
N GLN A 555 27.35 21.81 -28.23
CA GLN A 555 28.44 21.85 -27.26
C GLN A 555 28.88 20.45 -26.82
N THR A 556 30.09 20.37 -26.34
CA THR A 556 30.62 19.19 -25.66
C THR A 556 30.22 19.25 -24.19
N ILE A 557 29.73 18.17 -23.66
CA ILE A 557 29.39 18.03 -22.23
C ILE A 557 30.11 16.85 -21.62
N THR A 558 30.42 16.95 -20.34
CA THR A 558 30.87 15.84 -19.49
C THR A 558 29.70 15.37 -18.62
N VAL A 559 29.52 14.07 -18.56
CA VAL A 559 28.43 13.43 -17.74
C VAL A 559 29.11 12.48 -16.77
N LYS A 560 29.26 12.89 -15.51
CA LYS A 560 29.70 12.01 -14.42
C LYS A 560 28.49 11.31 -13.80
N ILE A 561 28.55 9.99 -13.76
CA ILE A 561 27.53 9.10 -13.15
C ILE A 561 28.18 8.51 -11.92
N SER A 562 27.63 8.78 -10.75
CA SER A 562 28.14 8.33 -9.46
C SER A 562 27.09 7.48 -8.75
N PHE A 563 27.55 6.51 -7.96
CA PHE A 563 26.72 5.55 -7.27
C PHE A 563 26.97 5.62 -5.75
N PRO A 564 26.33 6.55 -5.04
CA PRO A 564 26.55 6.76 -3.61
C PRO A 564 26.46 5.46 -2.80
N ASP A 565 27.38 5.31 -1.83
CA ASP A 565 27.48 4.16 -0.92
C ASP A 565 27.67 2.79 -1.62
N ASN A 566 28.10 2.78 -2.89
CA ASN A 566 28.40 1.58 -3.65
C ASN A 566 29.86 1.62 -4.15
N SER A 567 30.67 0.62 -3.79
CA SER A 567 32.04 0.48 -4.28
C SER A 567 32.12 -0.10 -5.69
N LYS A 568 31.08 -0.82 -6.10
CA LYS A 568 30.99 -1.43 -7.43
C LYS A 568 29.53 -1.49 -7.89
N VAL A 569 29.30 -1.14 -9.16
CA VAL A 569 28.00 -1.22 -9.82
C VAL A 569 28.20 -1.76 -11.23
N SER A 570 27.29 -2.60 -11.69
CA SER A 570 27.32 -3.12 -13.06
C SER A 570 26.00 -2.91 -13.80
N PHE A 571 26.10 -2.67 -15.10
CA PHE A 571 24.96 -2.45 -16.01
C PHE A 571 25.34 -2.80 -17.44
N ASP A 572 24.36 -2.94 -18.34
CA ASP A 572 24.63 -3.12 -19.76
C ASP A 572 25.13 -1.80 -20.36
N SER A 573 25.67 -1.84 -21.59
CA SER A 573 26.18 -0.62 -22.24
C SER A 573 25.19 0.54 -22.13
N PRO A 574 25.61 1.69 -21.59
CA PRO A 574 24.74 2.84 -21.46
C PRO A 574 24.38 3.39 -22.83
N GLU A 575 23.17 3.89 -22.96
CA GLU A 575 22.73 4.50 -24.22
C GLU A 575 22.34 5.95 -23.95
N PHE A 576 22.90 6.83 -24.75
CA PHE A 576 22.59 8.26 -24.76
C PHE A 576 21.67 8.59 -25.93
N TYR A 577 20.69 9.43 -25.67
CA TYR A 577 19.72 9.87 -26.66
C TYR A 577 19.57 11.40 -26.62
N THR A 578 19.44 11.99 -27.79
CA THR A 578 18.99 13.37 -27.95
C THR A 578 17.56 13.37 -28.43
N LEU A 579 16.69 14.21 -27.84
CA LEU A 579 15.37 14.50 -28.33
C LEU A 579 15.42 15.84 -29.07
N ASN A 580 15.03 15.82 -30.35
CA ASN A 580 14.93 17.02 -31.17
C ASN A 580 13.74 17.86 -30.73
N THR A 581 14.04 19.03 -30.09
CA THR A 581 12.99 19.89 -29.54
C THR A 581 12.15 20.59 -30.61
N ASN A 582 12.66 20.75 -31.84
CA ASN A 582 11.90 21.33 -32.94
C ASN A 582 10.81 20.35 -33.41
N HIS A 583 11.14 19.08 -33.58
CA HIS A 583 10.15 18.04 -33.89
C HIS A 583 9.12 17.89 -32.77
N PHE A 584 9.57 17.89 -31.52
CA PHE A 584 8.72 17.87 -30.35
C PHE A 584 7.74 19.06 -30.37
N GLN A 585 8.24 20.29 -30.54
CA GLN A 585 7.41 21.49 -30.57
C GLN A 585 6.39 21.46 -31.71
N GLN A 586 6.79 20.96 -32.89
CA GLN A 586 5.88 20.79 -34.03
C GLN A 586 4.71 19.86 -33.67
N ALA A 587 4.97 18.75 -32.98
CA ALA A 587 3.93 17.80 -32.58
C ALA A 587 3.00 18.38 -31.51
N ILE A 588 3.56 19.01 -30.49
CA ILE A 588 2.79 19.64 -29.41
C ILE A 588 1.93 20.80 -29.92
N ASN A 589 2.50 21.67 -30.77
CA ASN A 589 1.74 22.75 -31.40
C ASN A 589 0.57 22.22 -32.22
N LYS A 590 0.74 21.09 -32.92
CA LYS A 590 -0.33 20.48 -33.69
C LYS A 590 -1.47 19.97 -32.83
N ILE A 591 -1.17 19.42 -31.65
CA ILE A 591 -2.19 19.02 -30.65
C ILE A 591 -2.86 20.27 -30.05
N GLN A 592 -2.08 21.27 -29.63
CA GLN A 592 -2.58 22.46 -28.95
C GLN A 592 -3.41 23.41 -29.85
N ARG A 593 -3.17 23.39 -31.16
CA ARG A 593 -3.99 24.16 -32.14
C ARG A 593 -5.41 23.64 -32.27
N GLN A 594 -5.68 22.40 -31.81
CA GLN A 594 -7.04 21.85 -31.79
C GLN A 594 -7.86 22.57 -30.69
N LYS A 595 -8.99 23.20 -31.07
CA LYS A 595 -9.81 23.95 -30.15
C LYS A 595 -10.60 23.01 -29.22
N VAL A 596 -10.13 22.84 -28.02
CA VAL A 596 -10.81 22.12 -26.92
C VAL A 596 -10.73 22.96 -25.66
N SER A 597 -11.87 23.35 -25.11
CA SER A 597 -11.92 23.98 -23.79
C SER A 597 -12.44 22.95 -22.77
N VAL A 598 -11.76 22.82 -21.63
CA VAL A 598 -12.05 21.80 -20.62
C VAL A 598 -12.32 22.47 -19.29
N THR A 599 -13.44 22.13 -18.67
CA THR A 599 -13.74 22.54 -17.29
C THR A 599 -13.95 21.28 -16.43
N THR A 600 -13.44 21.32 -15.21
CA THR A 600 -13.58 20.21 -14.24
C THR A 600 -14.32 20.75 -13.02
N LYS A 601 -15.34 20.01 -12.56
CA LYS A 601 -16.07 20.35 -11.34
C LYS A 601 -16.46 19.06 -10.60
N HIS A 602 -15.90 18.86 -9.39
CA HIS A 602 -16.11 17.64 -8.61
C HIS A 602 -15.84 16.37 -9.45
N ASN A 603 -16.84 15.54 -9.66
CA ASN A 603 -16.78 14.28 -10.42
C ASN A 603 -17.16 14.45 -11.90
N THR A 604 -17.19 15.68 -12.42
CA THR A 604 -17.64 15.98 -13.79
C THR A 604 -16.54 16.68 -14.58
N ILE A 605 -16.38 16.27 -15.84
CA ILE A 605 -15.50 16.90 -16.83
C ILE A 605 -16.38 17.35 -18.00
N THR A 606 -16.28 18.59 -18.40
CA THR A 606 -16.95 19.12 -19.59
C THR A 606 -15.92 19.56 -20.59
N ALA A 607 -15.99 19.04 -21.81
CA ALA A 607 -15.14 19.39 -22.93
C ALA A 607 -15.99 19.97 -24.07
N HIS A 608 -15.72 21.22 -24.46
CA HIS A 608 -16.24 21.79 -25.70
C HIS A 608 -15.16 21.68 -26.77
N TYR A 609 -15.51 21.16 -27.93
CA TYR A 609 -14.58 20.93 -29.01
C TYR A 609 -15.09 21.44 -30.35
N GLN A 610 -14.15 21.72 -31.28
CA GLN A 610 -14.39 22.06 -32.66
C GLN A 610 -13.50 21.14 -33.53
N ALA A 611 -14.07 20.06 -34.05
CA ALA A 611 -13.36 19.09 -34.88
C ALA A 611 -13.45 19.48 -36.37
N GLN A 612 -12.34 19.62 -37.05
CA GLN A 612 -12.28 19.90 -38.47
C GLN A 612 -12.56 18.62 -39.33
N ARG A 613 -12.37 17.45 -38.74
CA ARG A 613 -12.61 16.11 -39.32
C ARG A 613 -13.02 15.12 -38.24
N ASP A 614 -13.41 13.92 -38.62
CA ASP A 614 -13.65 12.83 -37.70
C ASP A 614 -12.37 12.56 -36.88
N SER A 615 -12.47 12.60 -35.57
CA SER A 615 -11.34 12.64 -34.62
C SER A 615 -11.72 11.96 -33.31
N SER A 616 -10.77 11.80 -32.40
CA SER A 616 -11.05 11.35 -31.04
C SER A 616 -10.73 12.45 -30.04
N LEU A 617 -11.63 12.66 -29.09
CA LEU A 617 -11.28 13.32 -27.83
C LEU A 617 -10.53 12.29 -26.99
N PHE A 618 -9.27 12.57 -26.72
CA PHE A 618 -8.38 11.73 -25.93
C PHE A 618 -8.30 12.29 -24.51
N PHE A 619 -8.57 11.45 -23.52
CA PHE A 619 -8.56 11.80 -22.11
C PHE A 619 -7.34 11.18 -21.44
N THR A 620 -6.47 12.00 -20.84
CA THR A 620 -5.29 11.51 -20.11
C THR A 620 -5.67 11.02 -18.70
N LEU A 621 -6.75 10.28 -18.61
CA LEU A 621 -7.32 9.67 -17.41
C LEU A 621 -7.40 8.16 -17.58
N PRO A 622 -7.25 7.40 -16.50
CA PRO A 622 -7.49 5.97 -16.51
C PRO A 622 -8.92 5.63 -16.98
N TYR A 623 -9.04 4.63 -17.84
CA TYR A 623 -10.34 4.06 -18.16
C TYR A 623 -10.91 3.36 -16.93
N ASP A 624 -12.15 3.69 -16.60
CA ASP A 624 -12.92 3.03 -15.55
C ASP A 624 -14.38 2.90 -15.95
N LYS A 625 -15.05 1.81 -15.51
CA LYS A 625 -16.47 1.57 -15.80
C LYS A 625 -17.41 2.55 -15.11
N GLY A 626 -16.94 3.24 -14.09
CA GLY A 626 -17.69 4.29 -13.40
C GLY A 626 -17.88 5.58 -14.21
N TRP A 627 -17.16 5.75 -15.32
CA TRP A 627 -17.33 6.89 -16.21
C TRP A 627 -18.55 6.72 -17.12
N ALA A 628 -19.43 7.70 -17.14
CA ALA A 628 -20.51 7.85 -18.10
C ALA A 628 -20.31 9.14 -18.89
N ALA A 629 -20.60 9.12 -20.20
CA ALA A 629 -20.48 10.29 -21.07
C ALA A 629 -21.78 10.61 -21.79
N THR A 630 -22.00 11.92 -22.00
CA THR A 630 -23.05 12.42 -22.89
C THR A 630 -22.47 13.39 -23.90
N GLN A 631 -22.96 13.34 -25.14
CA GLN A 631 -22.69 14.32 -26.20
C GLN A 631 -23.95 15.12 -26.46
N ASN A 632 -23.89 16.44 -26.22
CA ASN A 632 -25.04 17.31 -26.35
C ASN A 632 -26.31 16.80 -25.64
N GLY A 633 -26.11 16.18 -24.45
CA GLY A 633 -27.18 15.60 -23.63
C GLY A 633 -27.55 14.14 -23.93
N LYS A 634 -27.11 13.58 -25.06
CA LYS A 634 -27.38 12.18 -25.42
C LYS A 634 -26.23 11.26 -24.98
N PRO A 635 -26.50 10.05 -24.44
CA PRO A 635 -25.46 9.12 -24.06
C PRO A 635 -24.52 8.78 -25.25
N ILE A 636 -23.20 8.72 -24.97
CA ILE A 636 -22.18 8.33 -25.94
C ILE A 636 -21.22 7.31 -25.30
N LYS A 637 -20.72 6.40 -26.13
CA LYS A 637 -19.79 5.36 -25.69
C LYS A 637 -18.41 5.91 -25.41
N ILE A 638 -17.85 5.59 -24.22
CA ILE A 638 -16.44 5.75 -23.91
C ILE A 638 -15.70 4.49 -24.35
N SER A 639 -14.63 4.65 -25.09
CA SER A 639 -13.77 3.54 -25.53
C SER A 639 -12.43 3.60 -24.78
N ARG A 640 -11.82 2.44 -24.57
CA ARG A 640 -10.43 2.36 -24.11
C ARG A 640 -9.49 2.87 -25.20
N ALA A 641 -8.46 3.58 -24.78
CA ALA A 641 -7.36 3.99 -25.63
C ALA A 641 -6.06 3.47 -25.02
N GLN A 642 -5.24 2.83 -25.82
CA GLN A 642 -3.98 2.21 -25.41
C GLN A 642 -4.13 1.28 -24.21
N ASN A 643 -5.27 0.61 -24.09
CA ASN A 643 -5.68 -0.26 -22.98
C ASN A 643 -5.72 0.39 -21.56
N GLY A 644 -5.31 1.63 -21.38
CA GLY A 644 -5.24 2.28 -20.06
C GLY A 644 -5.93 3.65 -19.99
N PHE A 645 -6.01 4.38 -21.09
CA PHE A 645 -6.66 5.69 -21.18
C PHE A 645 -8.09 5.60 -21.70
N MET A 646 -8.74 6.76 -21.82
CA MET A 646 -10.09 6.89 -22.39
C MET A 646 -10.07 7.69 -23.68
N LYS A 647 -10.97 7.36 -24.61
CA LYS A 647 -11.30 8.18 -25.77
C LYS A 647 -12.78 8.17 -26.09
N ILE A 648 -13.23 9.23 -26.76
CA ILE A 648 -14.57 9.34 -27.36
C ILE A 648 -14.38 9.76 -28.81
N ASP A 649 -14.84 8.95 -29.75
CA ASP A 649 -14.77 9.28 -31.15
C ASP A 649 -15.89 10.27 -31.51
N VAL A 650 -15.54 11.35 -32.20
CA VAL A 650 -16.44 12.45 -32.54
C VAL A 650 -16.38 12.73 -34.03
N LYS A 651 -17.53 13.11 -34.60
CA LYS A 651 -17.65 13.54 -35.98
C LYS A 651 -17.13 14.96 -36.15
N LYS A 652 -16.81 15.31 -37.40
CA LYS A 652 -16.54 16.72 -37.80
C LYS A 652 -17.65 17.66 -37.30
N GLY A 653 -17.25 18.78 -36.74
CA GLY A 653 -18.17 19.80 -36.21
C GLY A 653 -17.89 20.22 -34.78
N ALA A 654 -18.74 21.09 -34.25
CA ALA A 654 -18.70 21.50 -32.86
C ALA A 654 -19.52 20.56 -31.97
N GLY A 655 -19.09 20.39 -30.71
CA GLY A 655 -19.84 19.61 -29.78
C GLY A 655 -19.41 19.82 -28.32
N LYS A 656 -20.28 19.33 -27.43
CA LYS A 656 -20.05 19.34 -25.99
C LYS A 656 -20.11 17.90 -25.47
N ILE A 657 -19.02 17.44 -24.84
CA ILE A 657 -18.99 16.17 -24.11
C ILE A 657 -19.00 16.48 -22.61
N LYS A 658 -19.87 15.78 -21.89
CA LYS A 658 -19.88 15.80 -20.42
C LYS A 658 -19.63 14.38 -19.92
N LEU A 659 -18.54 14.20 -19.17
CA LEU A 659 -18.26 12.97 -18.42
C LEU A 659 -18.66 13.16 -16.97
N THR A 660 -19.23 12.10 -16.37
CA THR A 660 -19.53 12.07 -14.93
C THR A 660 -19.01 10.74 -14.38
N PHE A 661 -18.29 10.80 -13.27
CA PHE A 661 -17.76 9.62 -12.60
C PHE A 661 -18.61 9.26 -11.38
N ILE A 662 -19.09 8.04 -11.36
CA ILE A 662 -19.70 7.42 -10.19
C ILE A 662 -19.08 6.02 -10.09
N PRO A 663 -18.46 5.65 -8.95
CA PRO A 663 -17.89 4.31 -8.79
C PRO A 663 -18.87 3.22 -9.20
N ASN A 664 -18.38 2.27 -10.01
CA ASN A 664 -19.21 1.17 -10.48
C ASN A 664 -19.74 0.36 -9.29
N GLY A 665 -21.07 0.12 -9.23
CA GLY A 665 -21.73 -0.57 -8.13
C GLY A 665 -22.14 0.34 -6.96
N LEU A 666 -21.81 1.64 -6.96
CA LEU A 666 -22.20 2.52 -5.85
C LEU A 666 -23.70 2.77 -5.79
N LYS A 667 -24.39 2.88 -6.93
CA LYS A 667 -25.84 3.07 -6.98
C LYS A 667 -26.59 1.84 -6.42
N GLU A 668 -26.21 0.67 -6.90
CA GLU A 668 -26.76 -0.61 -6.47
C GLU A 668 -26.44 -0.87 -4.99
N GLY A 669 -25.22 -0.58 -4.57
CA GLY A 669 -24.79 -0.64 -3.17
C GLY A 669 -25.56 0.30 -2.26
N SER A 670 -25.93 1.50 -2.73
CA SER A 670 -26.75 2.45 -1.97
C SER A 670 -28.18 1.94 -1.78
N ILE A 671 -28.77 1.33 -2.80
CA ILE A 671 -30.08 0.68 -2.70
C ILE A 671 -30.00 -0.48 -1.70
N ALA A 672 -28.97 -1.31 -1.79
CA ALA A 672 -28.74 -2.42 -0.87
C ALA A 672 -28.54 -1.94 0.57
N PHE A 673 -27.84 -0.83 0.80
CA PHE A 673 -27.67 -0.21 2.12
C PHE A 673 -29.02 0.09 2.78
N LEU A 674 -29.90 0.78 2.07
CA LEU A 674 -31.24 1.08 2.58
C LEU A 674 -32.09 -0.18 2.80
N SER A 675 -31.97 -1.14 1.87
CA SER A 675 -32.71 -2.42 1.97
C SER A 675 -32.23 -3.26 3.17
N GLY A 676 -30.93 -3.29 3.46
CA GLY A 676 -30.35 -3.99 4.60
C GLY A 676 -30.82 -3.41 5.94
N ILE A 677 -30.86 -2.09 6.06
CA ILE A 677 -31.41 -1.40 7.23
C ILE A 677 -32.89 -1.72 7.40
N ALA A 678 -33.68 -1.63 6.32
CA ALA A 678 -35.12 -1.93 6.36
C ALA A 678 -35.37 -3.38 6.78
N LEU A 679 -34.64 -4.34 6.19
CA LEU A 679 -34.71 -5.77 6.57
C LEU A 679 -34.44 -5.97 8.06
N PHE A 680 -33.38 -5.35 8.59
CA PHE A 680 -33.04 -5.42 10.00
C PHE A 680 -34.15 -4.84 10.88
N ILE A 681 -34.69 -3.67 10.56
CA ILE A 681 -35.75 -3.00 11.34
C ILE A 681 -37.00 -3.85 11.36
N ILE A 682 -37.45 -4.34 10.20
CA ILE A 682 -38.63 -5.20 10.07
C ILE A 682 -38.45 -6.49 10.89
N TYR A 683 -37.31 -7.17 10.69
CA TYR A 683 -37.00 -8.39 11.43
C TYR A 683 -37.00 -8.17 12.94
N ASN A 684 -36.32 -7.10 13.40
CA ASN A 684 -36.24 -6.79 14.83
C ASN A 684 -37.59 -6.44 15.45
N LYS A 685 -38.50 -5.75 14.71
CA LYS A 685 -39.91 -5.50 15.14
C LYS A 685 -40.73 -6.79 15.26
N ILE A 686 -40.62 -7.69 14.25
CA ILE A 686 -41.32 -8.98 14.26
C ILE A 686 -40.87 -9.82 15.46
N ARG A 687 -39.58 -9.88 15.71
CA ARG A 687 -39.02 -10.67 16.83
C ARG A 687 -39.36 -10.07 18.19
N LYS A 688 -39.43 -8.74 18.33
CA LYS A 688 -39.90 -8.11 19.57
C LYS A 688 -41.37 -8.45 19.87
N LYS A 689 -42.29 -8.45 18.86
CA LYS A 689 -43.67 -8.83 19.03
C LYS A 689 -43.86 -10.30 19.44
N LYS A 690 -42.99 -11.20 19.04
CA LYS A 690 -43.04 -12.63 19.42
C LYS A 690 -42.42 -12.91 20.80
N SER A 691 -41.73 -11.97 21.39
CA SER A 691 -41.11 -12.09 22.74
C SER A 691 -41.94 -11.41 23.85
N LEU A 692 -42.93 -10.60 23.48
CA LEU A 692 -44.02 -10.11 24.32
C LEU A 692 -45.22 -11.11 24.26
#